data_b0a151f49b4813b5c2ef9b7a9f7387af
#
_entry.id   b0a151f49b4813b5c2ef9b7a9f7387af
#
_cell.length_a   1.000
_cell.length_b   1.000
_cell.length_c   1.000
_cell.angle_alpha   90.00
_cell.angle_beta   90.00
_cell.angle_gamma   90.00
#
_symmetry.space_group_name_H-M   'P 1'
#
loop_
_entity.id
_entity.type
_entity.pdbx_description
1 polymer ?
#
loop_
_entity_poly.entity_id
_entity_poly.type
_entity_poly.pdbx_seq_one_letter_code
_entity_poly.pdbx_strand_id
1 'polypeptide(L)'
;MMSRRFAFLYWISGTSALVMASAAQAATPAVAEVDANAAPAVEQVVVTAERRATDLQKTAIAISAFNEKLLADRKIDSIRDLSGQIPNFSISRVTISHTTQTYALRGVGEADPIQEPVLAVYVDDVYIPRQIGSMVEFNDLERVEVLRGPQGTLYGRNSSAGALRIITRDPGDAFRAKAEVGLGNYGAVDVRGLVEGPLVEGKLAGSLSYIHHERDGVTFDPTLNHDVNRIDLDAWRAKLRWTPTDRLDVLLTLNALRDRSDTRSYVPVRQPNGEHRTDRSYSEVEPTQDLDQVSGALRVQYTLNDNLKLKSVTSYGGFNLNPVAYDNDGEAALIQKNLIHYNDQYVTQEVQLNGDYGKLTFTSGLFYLHERFFVQRDGYSRRNALPSDPVTAPGSYSFARAHNITNTDAYAVFGEATYALSDRLSVTGGLRWTNEEKDFTFDNKVLNLQGQVVGQSIAGQADKIFSAVTPKLSAQFQWTGDVLQYVTWSKGFKSGGFDNRATRLDLATRPFAPENVDTYETGLKTELFDHRARVNLAAFYNDYKDLQVSYVDPAYPGNSVRANAGKAHTYGVELETDVRATERLSLQASAGYLFAIYDKYKNAGGIGVDADGHRLLNSPRWSLSGGVTYDLPIHVPGEVRVGLNAQYQTKTYFNALQRPQDVAPAQTFVNGVVTWQTPDPRWSVALSGRNLLDSDKPVSATYTPSTGVYYQNFPDPRTWLVTLKYAL
;
A
#
# COMPACT_ATOMS: atom_id res chain seq x y z
N MET A 1 30.55 4.66 -21.88
CA MET A 1 30.98 3.57 -22.76
C MET A 1 30.39 2.26 -22.22
N MET A 2 29.76 1.51 -23.10
CA MET A 2 29.09 0.20 -22.94
C MET A 2 27.73 0.18 -22.24
N SER A 3 26.71 0.51 -23.01
CA SER A 3 25.33 0.07 -22.81
C SER A 3 25.23 -1.45 -23.07
N ARG A 4 25.12 -2.25 -22.06
CA ARG A 4 24.57 -3.62 -22.21
C ARG A 4 23.06 -3.52 -22.10
N ARG A 5 22.38 -3.49 -23.25
CA ARG A 5 20.94 -3.67 -23.37
C ARG A 5 20.59 -5.06 -22.83
N PHE A 6 19.70 -5.11 -21.86
CA PHE A 6 19.02 -6.35 -21.48
C PHE A 6 18.09 -6.77 -22.61
N ALA A 7 18.55 -7.69 -23.44
CA ALA A 7 17.76 -8.43 -24.40
C ALA A 7 17.26 -9.71 -23.72
N PHE A 8 16.24 -9.59 -22.88
CA PHE A 8 15.47 -10.74 -22.39
C PHE A 8 14.02 -10.28 -22.22
N LEU A 9 13.23 -10.54 -23.25
CA LEU A 9 11.75 -10.56 -23.31
C LEU A 9 11.20 -9.96 -24.61
N TYR A 10 11.72 -10.44 -25.73
CA TYR A 10 11.01 -10.36 -27.02
C TYR A 10 10.85 -11.79 -27.55
N TRP A 11 9.97 -12.56 -26.94
CA TRP A 11 9.48 -13.83 -27.52
C TRP A 11 8.28 -14.36 -26.71
N ILE A 12 7.18 -13.66 -26.66
CA ILE A 12 5.85 -14.24 -26.47
C ILE A 12 4.85 -13.26 -27.15
N SER A 13 4.86 -13.27 -28.47
CA SER A 13 3.73 -12.78 -29.25
C SER A 13 3.43 -13.81 -30.31
N GLY A 14 2.30 -14.46 -30.18
CA GLY A 14 1.69 -15.31 -31.19
C GLY A 14 1.87 -16.80 -30.98
N THR A 15 0.90 -17.38 -30.32
CA THR A 15 0.14 -18.59 -30.75
C THR A 15 -0.79 -18.99 -29.63
N SER A 16 -2.08 -18.71 -29.79
CA SER A 16 -3.14 -19.29 -28.98
C SER A 16 -3.27 -20.75 -29.36
N ALA A 17 -2.68 -21.65 -28.57
CA ALA A 17 -2.94 -23.07 -28.67
C ALA A 17 -4.08 -23.43 -27.70
N LEU A 18 -5.25 -23.62 -28.25
CA LEU A 18 -6.39 -24.27 -27.56
C LEU A 18 -5.97 -25.71 -27.25
N VAL A 19 -5.59 -26.02 -26.03
CA VAL A 19 -5.44 -27.40 -25.56
C VAL A 19 -6.80 -27.82 -24.99
N MET A 20 -7.54 -28.61 -25.75
CA MET A 20 -8.68 -29.37 -25.24
C MET A 20 -8.15 -30.48 -24.33
N ALA A 21 -8.31 -30.30 -23.03
CA ALA A 21 -8.05 -31.36 -22.05
C ALA A 21 -9.27 -32.28 -21.95
N SER A 22 -9.06 -33.56 -22.17
CA SER A 22 -10.04 -34.64 -21.95
C SER A 22 -10.43 -34.69 -20.48
N ALA A 23 -11.74 -34.61 -20.20
CA ALA A 23 -12.30 -34.75 -18.87
C ALA A 23 -12.06 -36.14 -18.29
N ALA A 24 -11.18 -36.25 -17.32
CA ALA A 24 -11.15 -37.39 -16.41
C ALA A 24 -12.23 -37.16 -15.34
N GLN A 25 -13.14 -38.12 -15.18
CA GLN A 25 -14.13 -38.14 -14.11
C GLN A 25 -13.41 -38.25 -12.76
N ALA A 26 -13.29 -37.17 -12.05
CA ALA A 26 -12.83 -37.14 -10.66
C ALA A 26 -13.99 -37.54 -9.75
N ALA A 27 -13.73 -38.51 -8.86
CA ALA A 27 -14.63 -38.91 -7.79
C ALA A 27 -14.92 -37.68 -6.88
N THR A 28 -16.20 -37.47 -6.58
CA THR A 28 -16.68 -36.43 -5.67
C THR A 28 -16.06 -36.64 -4.28
N PRO A 29 -15.28 -35.70 -3.71
CA PRO A 29 -14.90 -35.81 -2.32
C PRO A 29 -16.14 -35.66 -1.43
N ALA A 30 -16.25 -36.51 -0.41
CA ALA A 30 -17.30 -36.42 0.58
C ALA A 30 -17.26 -35.05 1.27
N VAL A 31 -18.31 -34.27 1.10
CA VAL A 31 -18.55 -33.05 1.89
C VAL A 31 -18.68 -33.52 3.33
N ALA A 32 -17.79 -33.05 4.22
CA ALA A 32 -17.94 -33.23 5.65
C ALA A 32 -19.33 -32.66 6.03
N GLU A 33 -20.16 -33.46 6.68
CA GLU A 33 -21.45 -33.04 7.24
C GLU A 33 -21.17 -31.86 8.19
N VAL A 34 -21.55 -30.67 7.76
CA VAL A 34 -21.62 -29.51 8.64
C VAL A 34 -22.74 -29.79 9.63
N ASP A 35 -22.41 -29.84 10.90
CA ASP A 35 -23.40 -30.03 11.97
C ASP A 35 -24.46 -28.92 11.86
N ALA A 36 -25.64 -29.26 11.36
CA ALA A 36 -26.74 -28.34 11.10
C ALA A 36 -27.29 -27.64 12.36
N ASN A 37 -26.73 -27.96 13.53
CA ASN A 37 -27.06 -27.37 14.84
C ASN A 37 -25.97 -26.45 15.40
N ALA A 38 -24.83 -26.26 14.73
CA ALA A 38 -23.83 -25.30 15.19
C ALA A 38 -24.38 -23.88 15.02
N ALA A 39 -24.42 -23.10 16.11
CA ALA A 39 -24.79 -21.69 16.06
C ALA A 39 -23.88 -20.94 15.06
N PRO A 40 -24.42 -19.99 14.25
CA PRO A 40 -23.63 -19.27 13.25
C PRO A 40 -22.56 -18.42 13.91
N ALA A 41 -21.32 -18.89 13.92
CA ALA A 41 -20.17 -18.20 14.51
C ALA A 41 -19.50 -17.26 13.49
N VAL A 42 -18.81 -16.22 13.97
CA VAL A 42 -17.88 -15.42 13.16
C VAL A 42 -16.68 -16.29 12.80
N GLU A 43 -16.28 -16.25 11.55
CA GLU A 43 -15.16 -17.05 11.05
C GLU A 43 -13.87 -16.76 11.81
N GLN A 44 -13.18 -17.81 12.28
CA GLN A 44 -11.90 -17.68 12.93
C GLN A 44 -10.84 -17.24 11.93
N VAL A 45 -10.05 -16.21 12.26
CA VAL A 45 -9.02 -15.67 11.37
C VAL A 45 -7.64 -16.00 11.94
N VAL A 46 -6.87 -16.77 11.19
CA VAL A 46 -5.46 -17.02 11.48
C VAL A 46 -4.63 -15.91 10.85
N VAL A 47 -3.73 -15.33 11.62
CA VAL A 47 -2.80 -14.29 11.18
C VAL A 47 -1.35 -14.74 11.35
N THR A 48 -0.45 -14.11 10.62
CA THR A 48 0.99 -14.37 10.72
C THR A 48 1.79 -13.12 11.10
N ALA A 49 1.13 -12.22 11.83
CA ALA A 49 1.66 -10.93 12.28
C ALA A 49 2.97 -11.06 13.11
N GLU A 50 3.11 -12.14 13.89
CA GLU A 50 4.32 -12.42 14.67
C GLU A 50 5.30 -13.37 13.95
N ARG A 51 5.26 -13.41 12.59
CA ARG A 51 6.05 -14.32 11.75
C ARG A 51 5.76 -15.82 11.99
N ARG A 52 4.68 -16.12 12.70
CA ARG A 52 4.14 -17.45 12.99
C ARG A 52 2.62 -17.40 12.92
N ALA A 53 1.99 -18.53 12.57
CA ALA A 53 0.54 -18.64 12.52
C ALA A 53 -0.04 -18.58 13.94
N THR A 54 -0.90 -17.61 14.20
CA THR A 54 -1.61 -17.41 15.48
C THR A 54 -3.04 -16.99 15.21
N ASP A 55 -3.93 -17.27 16.15
CA ASP A 55 -5.29 -16.77 16.11
C ASP A 55 -5.29 -15.24 16.29
N LEU A 56 -6.07 -14.52 15.47
CA LEU A 56 -6.25 -13.07 15.57
C LEU A 56 -6.62 -12.64 16.99
N GLN A 57 -7.50 -13.39 17.66
CA GLN A 57 -7.99 -13.06 19.01
C GLN A 57 -6.96 -13.34 20.12
N LYS A 58 -5.91 -14.13 19.81
CA LYS A 58 -4.82 -14.45 20.75
C LYS A 58 -3.53 -13.66 20.49
N THR A 59 -3.56 -12.72 19.56
CA THR A 59 -2.40 -11.90 19.17
C THR A 59 -2.45 -10.54 19.85
N ALA A 60 -1.42 -10.19 20.63
CA ALA A 60 -1.34 -8.96 21.45
C ALA A 60 -0.93 -7.72 20.63
N ILE A 61 -1.61 -7.47 19.50
CA ILE A 61 -1.37 -6.35 18.58
C ILE A 61 -2.71 -5.89 18.02
N ALA A 62 -2.87 -4.57 17.77
CA ALA A 62 -3.96 -4.04 16.98
C ALA A 62 -3.74 -4.45 15.50
N ILE A 63 -4.62 -5.32 15.00
CA ILE A 63 -4.50 -5.87 13.64
C ILE A 63 -5.88 -5.98 13.00
N SER A 64 -5.97 -5.58 11.73
CA SER A 64 -7.12 -5.83 10.85
C SER A 64 -6.73 -6.91 9.85
N ALA A 65 -7.55 -7.94 9.71
CA ALA A 65 -7.27 -9.04 8.79
C ALA A 65 -8.52 -9.34 7.93
N PHE A 66 -8.29 -9.53 6.64
CA PHE A 66 -9.32 -9.79 5.64
C PHE A 66 -8.95 -11.06 4.88
N ASN A 67 -9.74 -12.11 5.00
CA ASN A 67 -9.60 -13.32 4.18
C ASN A 67 -10.25 -13.15 2.79
N GLU A 68 -10.08 -14.13 1.91
CA GLU A 68 -10.63 -14.12 0.53
C GLU A 68 -12.14 -13.81 0.52
N LYS A 69 -12.90 -14.43 1.43
CA LYS A 69 -14.35 -14.25 1.53
C LYS A 69 -14.72 -12.82 1.92
N LEU A 70 -14.11 -12.25 2.96
CA LEU A 70 -14.36 -10.88 3.41
C LEU A 70 -13.98 -9.84 2.32
N LEU A 71 -12.88 -10.08 1.60
CA LEU A 71 -12.48 -9.23 0.47
C LEU A 71 -13.56 -9.24 -0.62
N ALA A 72 -14.06 -10.43 -0.98
CA ALA A 72 -15.11 -10.58 -2.00
C ALA A 72 -16.43 -9.95 -1.55
N ASP A 73 -16.91 -10.26 -0.33
CA ASP A 73 -18.16 -9.76 0.24
C ASP A 73 -18.19 -8.22 0.34
N ARG A 74 -17.02 -7.58 0.53
CA ARG A 74 -16.87 -6.12 0.62
C ARG A 74 -16.43 -5.46 -0.68
N LYS A 75 -16.22 -6.23 -1.75
CA LYS A 75 -15.70 -5.75 -3.05
C LYS A 75 -14.38 -5.01 -2.87
N ILE A 76 -13.47 -5.60 -2.11
CA ILE A 76 -12.08 -5.14 -1.95
C ILE A 76 -11.23 -5.90 -2.97
N ASP A 77 -10.93 -5.28 -4.08
CA ASP A 77 -10.22 -5.90 -5.21
C ASP A 77 -8.73 -5.51 -5.24
N SER A 78 -8.35 -4.48 -4.51
CA SER A 78 -6.98 -3.97 -4.43
C SER A 78 -6.66 -3.40 -3.04
N ILE A 79 -5.38 -3.15 -2.77
CA ILE A 79 -4.94 -2.47 -1.54
C ILE A 79 -5.68 -1.13 -1.35
N ARG A 80 -5.97 -0.39 -2.41
CA ARG A 80 -6.64 0.90 -2.36
C ARG A 80 -8.00 0.83 -1.68
N ASP A 81 -8.73 -0.25 -1.89
CA ASP A 81 -10.07 -0.44 -1.36
C ASP A 81 -10.07 -0.66 0.17
N LEU A 82 -8.91 -0.93 0.77
CA LEU A 82 -8.74 -0.99 2.23
C LEU A 82 -8.82 0.40 2.90
N SER A 83 -8.61 1.47 2.13
CA SER A 83 -8.75 2.84 2.65
C SER A 83 -10.14 3.07 3.20
N GLY A 84 -10.22 3.55 4.44
CA GLY A 84 -11.48 3.77 5.14
C GLY A 84 -12.18 2.52 5.69
N GLN A 85 -11.76 1.30 5.33
CA GLN A 85 -12.25 0.06 5.93
C GLN A 85 -11.58 -0.23 7.29
N ILE A 86 -10.37 0.25 7.46
CA ILE A 86 -9.52 0.05 8.63
C ILE A 86 -9.48 1.36 9.44
N PRO A 87 -9.64 1.31 10.78
CA PRO A 87 -9.57 2.51 11.61
C PRO A 87 -8.25 3.26 11.43
N ASN A 88 -8.32 4.59 11.25
CA ASN A 88 -7.17 5.49 11.15
C ASN A 88 -6.17 5.12 10.04
N PHE A 89 -6.61 4.39 9.02
CA PHE A 89 -5.84 4.05 7.83
C PHE A 89 -6.37 4.79 6.61
N SER A 90 -5.49 5.47 5.90
CA SER A 90 -5.81 6.15 4.65
C SER A 90 -4.76 5.87 3.59
N ILE A 91 -5.23 5.80 2.36
CA ILE A 91 -4.40 5.64 1.17
C ILE A 91 -4.68 6.83 0.27
N SER A 92 -3.59 7.52 -0.11
CA SER A 92 -3.68 8.66 -1.02
C SER A 92 -3.05 8.28 -2.35
N ARG A 93 -3.74 8.61 -3.43
CA ARG A 93 -3.16 8.49 -4.78
C ARG A 93 -2.13 9.59 -4.98
N VAL A 94 -1.00 9.24 -5.54
CA VAL A 94 -0.02 10.20 -6.03
C VAL A 94 -0.20 10.42 -7.53
N THR A 95 0.32 11.54 -8.03
CA THR A 95 0.12 11.95 -9.43
C THR A 95 0.87 11.06 -10.42
N ILE A 96 2.04 10.55 -10.03
CA ILE A 96 3.02 9.96 -10.94
C ILE A 96 2.64 8.58 -11.50
N SER A 97 1.70 7.87 -10.87
CA SER A 97 1.36 6.51 -11.30
C SER A 97 0.02 6.06 -10.72
N HIS A 98 -0.72 5.26 -11.47
CA HIS A 98 -1.95 4.62 -10.99
C HIS A 98 -1.64 3.61 -9.87
N THR A 99 -0.57 2.87 -9.98
CA THR A 99 -0.15 1.82 -9.03
C THR A 99 0.76 2.30 -7.90
N THR A 100 1.07 3.59 -7.86
CA THR A 100 1.83 4.20 -6.76
C THR A 100 0.89 4.81 -5.74
N GLN A 101 0.99 4.34 -4.50
CA GLN A 101 0.15 4.80 -3.39
C GLN A 101 1.02 5.30 -2.24
N THR A 102 0.52 6.27 -1.51
CA THR A 102 1.10 6.68 -0.23
C THR A 102 0.14 6.31 0.90
N TYR A 103 0.71 5.79 1.95
CA TYR A 103 -0.01 5.24 3.09
C TYR A 103 0.12 6.16 4.30
N ALA A 104 -0.99 6.40 5.00
CA ALA A 104 -0.95 7.02 6.32
C ALA A 104 -1.73 6.14 7.31
N LEU A 105 -1.13 5.90 8.47
CA LEU A 105 -1.70 5.08 9.53
C LEU A 105 -1.51 5.79 10.87
N ARG A 106 -2.61 5.90 11.64
CA ARG A 106 -2.64 6.64 12.92
C ARG A 106 -2.10 8.08 12.79
N GLY A 107 -2.39 8.73 11.65
CA GLY A 107 -2.06 10.13 11.37
C GLY A 107 -0.66 10.39 10.84
N VAL A 108 0.19 9.38 10.68
CA VAL A 108 1.52 9.54 10.11
C VAL A 108 1.61 8.84 8.77
N GLY A 109 2.14 9.55 7.78
CA GLY A 109 2.29 9.08 6.41
C GLY A 109 3.47 9.76 5.72
N GLU A 110 3.91 9.19 4.62
CA GLU A 110 4.87 9.80 3.69
C GLU A 110 4.17 10.11 2.38
N ALA A 111 4.07 11.39 2.04
CA ALA A 111 3.37 11.83 0.84
C ALA A 111 4.23 11.78 -0.43
N ASP A 112 5.55 11.69 -0.28
CA ASP A 112 6.48 11.66 -1.40
C ASP A 112 6.92 10.22 -1.70
N PRO A 113 6.50 9.62 -2.83
CA PRO A 113 6.72 8.21 -3.11
C PRO A 113 8.20 7.83 -3.37
N ILE A 114 9.09 8.80 -3.58
CA ILE A 114 10.53 8.53 -3.71
C ILE A 114 11.26 8.48 -2.36
N GLN A 115 10.59 8.89 -1.29
CA GLN A 115 11.13 8.81 0.07
C GLN A 115 10.90 7.42 0.68
N GLU A 116 11.57 7.16 1.80
CA GLU A 116 11.36 5.95 2.57
C GLU A 116 9.92 5.92 3.11
N PRO A 117 9.19 4.79 3.01
CA PRO A 117 7.84 4.68 3.55
C PRO A 117 7.81 4.69 5.08
N VAL A 118 6.64 4.93 5.67
CA VAL A 118 6.37 4.77 7.11
C VAL A 118 5.65 3.46 7.42
N LEU A 119 5.08 2.82 6.40
CA LEU A 119 4.39 1.54 6.45
C LEU A 119 5.19 0.51 5.65
N ALA A 120 5.70 -0.52 6.32
CA ALA A 120 6.41 -1.59 5.65
C ALA A 120 5.42 -2.50 4.89
N VAL A 121 5.64 -2.70 3.59
CA VAL A 121 4.81 -3.58 2.75
C VAL A 121 5.54 -4.91 2.53
N TYR A 122 4.83 -6.01 2.75
CA TYR A 122 5.31 -7.37 2.53
C TYR A 122 4.34 -8.15 1.66
N VAL A 123 4.85 -8.83 0.63
CA VAL A 123 4.10 -9.78 -0.20
C VAL A 123 4.75 -11.14 -0.04
N ASP A 124 4.01 -12.14 0.47
CA ASP A 124 4.53 -13.50 0.75
C ASP A 124 5.87 -13.50 1.51
N ASP A 125 5.96 -12.64 2.56
CA ASP A 125 7.15 -12.40 3.39
C ASP A 125 8.31 -11.65 2.71
N VAL A 126 8.19 -11.26 1.45
CA VAL A 126 9.16 -10.41 0.75
C VAL A 126 8.90 -8.94 1.08
N TYR A 127 9.91 -8.25 1.60
CA TYR A 127 9.87 -6.80 1.83
C TYR A 127 9.91 -6.02 0.51
N ILE A 128 9.00 -5.09 0.33
CA ILE A 128 8.95 -4.16 -0.82
C ILE A 128 9.50 -2.82 -0.37
N PRO A 129 10.70 -2.40 -0.85
CA PRO A 129 11.40 -1.24 -0.28
C PRO A 129 10.76 0.11 -0.63
N ARG A 130 10.02 0.21 -1.75
CA ARG A 130 9.46 1.47 -2.26
C ARG A 130 7.94 1.45 -2.35
N GLN A 131 7.33 2.64 -2.29
CA GLN A 131 5.89 2.81 -2.48
C GLN A 131 5.48 2.70 -3.96
N ILE A 132 6.42 2.96 -4.90
CA ILE A 132 6.20 2.78 -6.33
C ILE A 132 6.08 1.30 -6.63
N GLY A 133 5.02 0.91 -7.34
CA GLY A 133 4.73 -0.50 -7.62
C GLY A 133 4.34 -1.34 -6.40
N SER A 134 4.06 -0.70 -5.24
CA SER A 134 3.60 -1.42 -4.03
C SER A 134 2.12 -1.76 -4.05
N MET A 135 1.36 -1.25 -5.04
CA MET A 135 -0.04 -1.67 -5.22
C MET A 135 -0.08 -3.09 -5.79
N VAL A 136 -0.72 -3.97 -5.07
CA VAL A 136 -0.94 -5.36 -5.47
C VAL A 136 -2.42 -5.54 -5.77
N GLU A 137 -2.72 -6.00 -6.97
CA GLU A 137 -4.06 -6.43 -7.37
C GLU A 137 -4.33 -7.85 -6.82
N PHE A 138 -5.60 -8.13 -6.52
CA PHE A 138 -6.00 -9.30 -5.79
C PHE A 138 -6.73 -10.31 -6.69
N ASN A 139 -6.20 -11.52 -6.84
CA ASN A 139 -6.87 -12.62 -7.52
C ASN A 139 -6.70 -13.98 -6.79
N ASP A 140 -5.54 -14.20 -6.19
CA ASP A 140 -5.13 -15.44 -5.54
C ASP A 140 -4.80 -15.23 -4.06
N LEU A 141 -5.43 -14.25 -3.42
CA LEU A 141 -5.18 -13.97 -2.02
C LEU A 141 -5.68 -15.07 -1.09
N GLU A 142 -4.90 -15.36 -0.07
CA GLU A 142 -5.38 -16.04 1.12
C GLU A 142 -5.93 -15.01 2.12
N ARG A 143 -5.16 -13.92 2.37
CA ARG A 143 -5.57 -12.83 3.26
C ARG A 143 -4.68 -11.60 3.14
N VAL A 144 -5.19 -10.49 3.68
CA VAL A 144 -4.44 -9.25 3.90
C VAL A 144 -4.45 -8.94 5.39
N GLU A 145 -3.30 -8.57 5.95
CA GLU A 145 -3.13 -8.19 7.35
C GLU A 145 -2.56 -6.78 7.43
N VAL A 146 -3.19 -5.88 8.21
CA VAL A 146 -2.67 -4.56 8.52
C VAL A 146 -2.38 -4.46 10.01
N LEU A 147 -1.09 -4.43 10.34
CA LEU A 147 -0.59 -4.31 11.71
C LEU A 147 -0.44 -2.82 12.01
N ARG A 148 -1.16 -2.34 13.02
CA ARG A 148 -1.19 -0.93 13.42
C ARG A 148 -0.21 -0.67 14.56
N GLY A 149 0.48 0.47 14.48
CA GLY A 149 1.56 0.82 15.40
C GLY A 149 2.91 0.22 14.98
N PRO A 150 4.01 0.71 15.57
CA PRO A 150 5.37 0.36 15.15
C PRO A 150 5.66 -1.14 15.17
N GLN A 151 6.26 -1.62 14.10
CA GLN A 151 6.63 -3.03 13.92
C GLN A 151 8.15 -3.20 13.76
N GLY A 152 8.93 -2.29 14.37
CA GLY A 152 10.38 -2.23 14.20
C GLY A 152 11.14 -3.49 14.59
N THR A 153 10.62 -4.32 15.50
CA THR A 153 11.27 -5.53 15.97
C THR A 153 11.27 -6.66 14.92
N LEU A 154 10.10 -7.05 14.43
CA LEU A 154 9.99 -8.18 13.49
C LEU A 154 10.03 -7.75 12.01
N TYR A 155 9.59 -6.53 11.71
CA TYR A 155 9.50 -6.02 10.33
C TYR A 155 10.60 -5.02 10.00
N GLY A 156 11.20 -4.41 11.01
CA GLY A 156 12.42 -3.62 10.88
C GLY A 156 12.21 -2.21 10.34
N ARG A 157 13.02 -1.85 9.35
CA ARG A 157 13.06 -0.51 8.77
C ARG A 157 11.71 -0.08 8.19
N ASN A 158 11.45 1.22 8.25
CA ASN A 158 10.30 1.85 7.56
C ASN A 158 8.92 1.28 8.00
N SER A 159 8.84 0.84 9.25
CA SER A 159 7.63 0.34 9.88
C SER A 159 7.20 1.17 11.10
N SER A 160 7.49 2.48 11.07
CA SER A 160 7.19 3.40 12.17
C SER A 160 5.68 3.59 12.39
N ALA A 161 4.86 3.49 11.35
CA ALA A 161 3.40 3.52 11.47
C ALA A 161 2.77 2.12 11.57
N GLY A 162 3.40 1.10 10.98
CA GLY A 162 2.88 -0.27 10.96
C GLY A 162 3.45 -1.13 9.84
N ALA A 163 2.76 -2.25 9.55
CA ALA A 163 3.08 -3.12 8.43
C ALA A 163 1.81 -3.58 7.70
N LEU A 164 1.89 -3.66 6.39
CA LEU A 164 0.89 -4.26 5.50
C LEU A 164 1.46 -5.58 4.98
N ARG A 165 0.73 -6.66 5.20
CA ARG A 165 1.10 -7.99 4.72
C ARG A 165 0.04 -8.50 3.78
N ILE A 166 0.47 -8.93 2.62
CA ILE A 166 -0.34 -9.53 1.58
C ILE A 166 0.12 -10.96 1.47
N ILE A 167 -0.75 -11.89 1.77
CA ILE A 167 -0.47 -13.31 1.76
C ILE A 167 -1.29 -13.92 0.63
N THR A 168 -0.61 -14.47 -0.38
CA THR A 168 -1.24 -15.17 -1.48
C THR A 168 -1.25 -16.67 -1.21
N ARG A 169 -2.24 -17.35 -1.77
CA ARG A 169 -2.42 -18.78 -1.56
C ARG A 169 -1.23 -19.58 -2.12
N ASP A 170 -0.75 -20.53 -1.35
CA ASP A 170 0.22 -21.51 -1.81
C ASP A 170 -0.50 -22.64 -2.59
N PRO A 171 0.00 -23.06 -3.75
CA PRO A 171 -0.59 -24.17 -4.49
C PRO A 171 -0.50 -25.48 -3.69
N GLY A 172 -1.55 -26.30 -3.79
CA GLY A 172 -1.69 -27.57 -3.07
C GLY A 172 -2.17 -28.71 -3.97
N ASP A 173 -2.61 -29.80 -3.35
CA ASP A 173 -3.02 -31.03 -4.07
C ASP A 173 -4.46 -30.97 -4.64
N ALA A 174 -5.25 -29.97 -4.24
CA ALA A 174 -6.57 -29.77 -4.83
C ALA A 174 -6.47 -28.96 -6.11
N PHE A 175 -7.05 -29.50 -7.21
CA PHE A 175 -7.18 -28.73 -8.44
C PHE A 175 -8.24 -27.64 -8.25
N ARG A 176 -7.92 -26.43 -8.64
CA ARG A 176 -8.81 -25.26 -8.65
C ARG A 176 -8.60 -24.44 -9.91
N ALA A 177 -9.70 -23.99 -10.50
CA ALA A 177 -9.67 -23.06 -11.62
C ALA A 177 -10.73 -21.97 -11.41
N LYS A 178 -10.37 -20.74 -11.72
CA LYS A 178 -11.25 -19.58 -11.57
C LYS A 178 -11.06 -18.68 -12.78
N ALA A 179 -12.17 -18.27 -13.39
CA ALA A 179 -12.20 -17.29 -14.48
C ALA A 179 -13.28 -16.26 -14.18
N GLU A 180 -12.96 -14.99 -14.32
CA GLU A 180 -13.87 -13.88 -14.13
C GLU A 180 -13.76 -12.91 -15.31
N VAL A 181 -14.90 -12.44 -15.83
CA VAL A 181 -14.98 -11.39 -16.84
C VAL A 181 -15.99 -10.35 -16.37
N GLY A 182 -15.56 -9.12 -16.24
CA GLY A 182 -16.35 -7.96 -15.83
C GLY A 182 -16.44 -6.93 -16.94
N LEU A 183 -17.62 -6.36 -17.14
CA LEU A 183 -17.88 -5.26 -18.08
C LEU A 183 -18.62 -4.14 -17.35
N GLY A 184 -18.21 -2.88 -17.56
CA GLY A 184 -18.77 -1.74 -16.83
C GLY A 184 -18.87 -0.45 -17.65
N ASN A 185 -19.27 0.63 -16.97
CA ASN A 185 -19.26 1.95 -17.60
C ASN A 185 -17.83 2.46 -17.82
N TYR A 186 -17.69 3.48 -18.64
CA TYR A 186 -16.41 4.00 -19.13
C TYR A 186 -15.56 2.94 -19.84
N GLY A 187 -16.20 2.05 -20.60
CA GLY A 187 -15.49 1.00 -21.33
C GLY A 187 -14.76 -0.01 -20.42
N ALA A 188 -15.10 -0.07 -19.12
CA ALA A 188 -14.37 -0.91 -18.18
C ALA A 188 -14.43 -2.40 -18.54
N VAL A 189 -13.25 -3.03 -18.60
CA VAL A 189 -13.04 -4.47 -18.79
C VAL A 189 -12.15 -4.97 -17.66
N ASP A 190 -12.58 -6.02 -16.96
CA ASP A 190 -11.83 -6.70 -15.92
C ASP A 190 -11.80 -8.19 -16.25
N VAL A 191 -10.62 -8.77 -16.41
CA VAL A 191 -10.43 -10.20 -16.68
C VAL A 191 -9.51 -10.79 -15.64
N ARG A 192 -9.96 -11.84 -14.97
CA ARG A 192 -9.15 -12.54 -13.96
C ARG A 192 -9.15 -14.04 -14.22
N GLY A 193 -7.99 -14.64 -14.12
CA GLY A 193 -7.80 -16.06 -14.29
C GLY A 193 -6.89 -16.64 -13.20
N LEU A 194 -7.23 -17.82 -12.71
CA LEU A 194 -6.42 -18.61 -11.79
C LEU A 194 -6.55 -20.09 -12.17
N VAL A 195 -5.43 -20.79 -12.21
CA VAL A 195 -5.40 -22.24 -12.23
C VAL A 195 -4.33 -22.69 -11.25
N GLU A 196 -4.66 -23.65 -10.39
CA GLU A 196 -3.73 -24.26 -9.44
C GLU A 196 -4.03 -25.74 -9.26
N GLY A 197 -3.01 -26.52 -8.89
CA GLY A 197 -3.19 -27.92 -8.58
C GLY A 197 -1.88 -28.72 -8.59
N PRO A 198 -2.00 -30.03 -8.33
CA PRO A 198 -0.84 -30.92 -8.32
C PRO A 198 -0.29 -31.15 -9.74
N LEU A 199 1.02 -31.02 -9.89
CA LEU A 199 1.79 -31.48 -11.04
C LEU A 199 2.29 -32.90 -10.79
N VAL A 200 2.64 -33.20 -9.53
CA VAL A 200 2.94 -34.54 -9.00
C VAL A 200 2.25 -34.64 -7.65
N GLU A 201 1.27 -35.53 -7.54
CA GLU A 201 0.44 -35.69 -6.35
C GLU A 201 1.28 -35.82 -5.06
N GLY A 202 0.95 -35.04 -4.03
CA GLY A 202 1.63 -35.00 -2.74
C GLY A 202 3.06 -34.45 -2.74
N LYS A 203 3.62 -34.02 -3.92
CA LYS A 203 5.04 -33.62 -3.99
C LYS A 203 5.28 -32.29 -4.71
N LEU A 204 4.55 -32.03 -5.77
CA LEU A 204 4.77 -30.85 -6.60
C LEU A 204 3.44 -30.26 -7.04
N ALA A 205 3.19 -29.01 -6.66
CA ALA A 205 2.00 -28.28 -7.08
C ALA A 205 2.40 -26.94 -7.73
N GLY A 206 1.55 -26.43 -8.61
CA GLY A 206 1.78 -25.17 -9.27
C GLY A 206 0.54 -24.32 -9.36
N SER A 207 0.71 -23.02 -9.53
CA SER A 207 -0.37 -22.08 -9.84
C SER A 207 0.07 -21.03 -10.84
N LEU A 208 -0.90 -20.54 -11.62
CA LEU A 208 -0.77 -19.40 -12.52
C LEU A 208 -1.99 -18.50 -12.33
N SER A 209 -1.75 -17.23 -12.06
CA SER A 209 -2.76 -16.18 -11.90
C SER A 209 -2.51 -15.06 -12.90
N TYR A 210 -3.59 -14.50 -13.46
CA TYR A 210 -3.58 -13.36 -14.38
C TYR A 210 -4.69 -12.39 -14.04
N ILE A 211 -4.39 -11.10 -14.18
CA ILE A 211 -5.34 -9.98 -14.07
C ILE A 211 -5.08 -9.05 -15.23
N HIS A 212 -6.17 -8.64 -15.90
CA HIS A 212 -6.22 -7.49 -16.80
C HIS A 212 -7.31 -6.55 -16.34
N HIS A 213 -6.99 -5.29 -16.20
CA HIS A 213 -7.93 -4.24 -15.85
C HIS A 213 -7.74 -3.04 -16.78
N GLU A 214 -8.78 -2.73 -17.57
CA GLU A 214 -8.81 -1.61 -18.49
C GLU A 214 -10.06 -0.76 -18.24
N ARG A 215 -9.92 0.57 -18.36
CA ARG A 215 -11.02 1.52 -18.30
C ARG A 215 -10.63 2.81 -19.02
N ASP A 216 -11.56 3.36 -19.81
CA ASP A 216 -11.41 4.67 -20.44
C ASP A 216 -11.21 5.80 -19.43
N GLY A 217 -10.73 6.95 -19.91
CA GLY A 217 -10.61 8.17 -19.12
C GLY A 217 -11.96 8.62 -18.53
N VAL A 218 -11.89 9.30 -17.40
CA VAL A 218 -13.08 9.81 -16.67
C VAL A 218 -13.08 11.32 -16.50
N THR A 219 -12.04 11.99 -17.00
CA THR A 219 -11.87 13.43 -16.92
C THR A 219 -11.59 13.94 -18.33
N PHE A 220 -12.47 14.81 -18.85
CA PHE A 220 -12.27 15.38 -20.19
C PHE A 220 -11.21 16.50 -20.14
N ASP A 221 -10.25 16.46 -21.06
CA ASP A 221 -9.27 17.53 -21.23
C ASP A 221 -9.51 18.26 -22.56
N PRO A 222 -10.01 19.52 -22.54
CA PRO A 222 -10.26 20.29 -23.76
C PRO A 222 -8.99 20.69 -24.51
N THR A 223 -7.82 20.73 -23.84
CA THR A 223 -6.54 21.09 -24.47
C THR A 223 -6.03 19.93 -25.31
N LEU A 224 -6.12 18.71 -24.76
CA LEU A 224 -5.74 17.46 -25.44
C LEU A 224 -6.87 16.93 -26.33
N ASN A 225 -8.12 17.39 -26.10
CA ASN A 225 -9.35 17.00 -26.82
C ASN A 225 -9.70 15.51 -26.68
N HIS A 226 -9.46 14.92 -25.51
CA HIS A 226 -9.87 13.56 -25.15
C HIS A 226 -10.02 13.38 -23.65
N ASP A 227 -10.57 12.22 -23.23
CA ASP A 227 -10.68 11.84 -21.83
C ASP A 227 -9.33 11.31 -21.32
N VAL A 228 -8.93 11.76 -20.13
CA VAL A 228 -7.70 11.38 -19.41
C VAL A 228 -8.04 10.65 -18.11
N ASN A 229 -7.05 10.14 -17.39
CA ASN A 229 -7.15 9.23 -16.25
C ASN A 229 -7.61 7.82 -16.65
N ARG A 230 -7.17 7.35 -17.81
CA ARG A 230 -7.33 5.98 -18.30
C ARG A 230 -6.59 4.99 -17.40
N ILE A 231 -7.11 3.77 -17.28
CA ILE A 231 -6.48 2.65 -16.60
C ILE A 231 -6.18 1.57 -17.64
N ASP A 232 -4.99 0.97 -17.57
CA ASP A 232 -4.55 -0.14 -18.40
C ASP A 232 -3.45 -0.90 -17.66
N LEU A 233 -3.81 -2.04 -17.05
CA LEU A 233 -2.95 -2.78 -16.14
C LEU A 233 -3.05 -4.28 -16.41
N ASP A 234 -1.88 -4.92 -16.47
CA ASP A 234 -1.73 -6.38 -16.50
C ASP A 234 -0.88 -6.86 -15.34
N ALA A 235 -1.29 -7.93 -14.69
CA ALA A 235 -0.50 -8.58 -13.63
C ALA A 235 -0.51 -10.10 -13.76
N TRP A 236 0.65 -10.69 -13.51
CA TRP A 236 0.85 -12.15 -13.57
C TRP A 236 1.54 -12.63 -12.30
N ARG A 237 1.14 -13.80 -11.83
CA ARG A 237 1.84 -14.52 -10.77
C ARG A 237 1.90 -16.00 -11.10
N ALA A 238 3.10 -16.60 -10.97
CA ALA A 238 3.30 -18.02 -11.07
C ALA A 238 3.95 -18.54 -9.78
N LYS A 239 3.47 -19.68 -9.28
CA LYS A 239 4.06 -20.34 -8.12
C LYS A 239 4.35 -21.81 -8.43
N LEU A 240 5.43 -22.33 -7.85
CA LEU A 240 5.78 -23.74 -7.87
C LEU A 240 6.19 -24.14 -6.46
N ARG A 241 5.43 -25.08 -5.87
CA ARG A 241 5.66 -25.60 -4.53
C ARG A 241 6.12 -27.04 -4.60
N TRP A 242 7.25 -27.32 -3.98
CA TRP A 242 7.84 -28.64 -3.92
C TRP A 242 7.98 -29.11 -2.47
N THR A 243 7.30 -30.21 -2.14
CA THR A 243 7.26 -30.84 -0.80
C THR A 243 7.75 -32.29 -0.89
N PRO A 244 9.08 -32.52 -1.10
CA PRO A 244 9.62 -33.85 -1.31
C PRO A 244 9.49 -34.74 -0.07
N THR A 245 9.40 -34.14 1.12
CA THR A 245 9.20 -34.79 2.41
C THR A 245 8.30 -33.95 3.30
N ASP A 246 7.75 -34.53 4.37
CA ASP A 246 6.95 -33.81 5.37
C ASP A 246 7.72 -32.72 6.11
N ARG A 247 9.05 -32.70 5.99
CA ARG A 247 9.91 -31.72 6.68
C ARG A 247 10.39 -30.58 5.79
N LEU A 248 10.33 -30.74 4.47
CA LEU A 248 10.87 -29.74 3.53
C LEU A 248 9.76 -29.19 2.63
N ASP A 249 9.55 -27.88 2.70
CA ASP A 249 8.63 -27.11 1.84
C ASP A 249 9.45 -26.04 1.10
N VAL A 250 9.43 -26.07 -0.21
CA VAL A 250 10.13 -25.12 -1.09
C VAL A 250 9.11 -24.47 -1.99
N LEU A 251 9.01 -23.16 -1.97
CA LEU A 251 8.11 -22.37 -2.81
C LEU A 251 8.91 -21.37 -3.64
N LEU A 252 8.77 -21.45 -4.95
CA LEU A 252 9.20 -20.43 -5.89
C LEU A 252 7.98 -19.60 -6.29
N THR A 253 8.08 -18.26 -6.16
CA THR A 253 7.08 -17.30 -6.62
C THR A 253 7.70 -16.34 -7.63
N LEU A 254 7.03 -16.10 -8.75
CA LEU A 254 7.40 -15.13 -9.77
C LEU A 254 6.22 -14.18 -10.00
N ASN A 255 6.49 -12.89 -10.02
CA ASN A 255 5.49 -11.85 -10.27
C ASN A 255 5.96 -10.94 -11.40
N ALA A 256 5.00 -10.48 -12.21
CA ALA A 256 5.20 -9.41 -13.19
C ALA A 256 3.98 -8.49 -13.18
N LEU A 257 4.20 -7.20 -13.34
CA LEU A 257 3.17 -6.18 -13.49
C LEU A 257 3.57 -5.24 -14.62
N ARG A 258 2.61 -4.89 -15.44
CA ARG A 258 2.71 -3.85 -16.45
C ARG A 258 1.57 -2.87 -16.23
N ASP A 259 1.87 -1.58 -16.10
CA ASP A 259 0.89 -0.51 -15.93
C ASP A 259 1.16 0.58 -16.98
N ARG A 260 0.19 0.74 -17.88
CA ARG A 260 0.18 1.72 -18.98
C ARG A 260 -0.96 2.73 -18.80
N SER A 261 -1.43 2.87 -17.58
CA SER A 261 -2.46 3.86 -17.21
C SER A 261 -1.93 5.28 -17.39
N ASP A 262 -2.83 6.24 -17.43
CA ASP A 262 -2.42 7.63 -17.39
C ASP A 262 -1.88 8.03 -16.03
N THR A 263 -0.94 8.98 -16.00
CA THR A 263 -0.68 9.74 -14.77
C THR A 263 -1.93 10.51 -14.40
N ARG A 264 -2.07 10.85 -13.13
CA ARG A 264 -3.28 11.52 -12.67
C ARG A 264 -3.27 12.99 -13.08
N SER A 265 -4.26 13.39 -13.87
CA SER A 265 -4.45 14.78 -14.29
C SER A 265 -5.05 15.60 -13.15
N TYR A 266 -4.57 16.82 -13.01
CA TYR A 266 -5.07 17.79 -12.04
C TYR A 266 -6.24 18.59 -12.61
N VAL A 267 -7.17 18.94 -11.73
CA VAL A 267 -8.28 19.82 -12.03
C VAL A 267 -8.00 21.17 -11.35
N PRO A 268 -7.88 22.26 -12.09
CA PRO A 268 -7.64 23.58 -11.50
C PRO A 268 -8.86 24.03 -10.66
N VAL A 269 -8.61 24.62 -9.49
CA VAL A 269 -9.67 25.13 -8.61
C VAL A 269 -10.45 26.27 -9.27
N ARG A 270 -9.78 27.05 -10.13
CA ARG A 270 -10.41 28.01 -11.04
C ARG A 270 -10.12 27.61 -12.47
N GLN A 271 -11.16 27.29 -13.18
CA GLN A 271 -11.05 27.01 -14.61
C GLN A 271 -10.91 28.32 -15.41
N PRO A 272 -10.36 28.27 -16.65
CA PRO A 272 -10.15 29.45 -17.46
C PRO A 272 -11.41 30.28 -17.72
N ASN A 273 -12.59 29.64 -17.72
CA ASN A 273 -13.90 30.31 -17.88
C ASN A 273 -14.54 30.74 -16.55
N GLY A 274 -13.86 30.54 -15.40
CA GLY A 274 -14.36 30.87 -14.08
C GLY A 274 -15.36 29.86 -13.48
N GLU A 275 -15.69 28.79 -14.17
CA GLU A 275 -16.54 27.71 -13.65
C GLU A 275 -15.74 26.82 -12.69
N HIS A 276 -16.41 26.20 -11.74
CA HIS A 276 -15.87 25.14 -10.91
C HIS A 276 -16.39 23.80 -11.42
N ARG A 277 -15.56 23.03 -12.10
CA ARG A 277 -15.90 21.68 -12.61
C ARG A 277 -14.90 20.66 -12.08
N THR A 278 -15.39 19.49 -11.72
CA THR A 278 -14.58 18.40 -11.16
C THR A 278 -14.20 17.35 -12.21
N ASP A 279 -14.82 17.46 -13.40
CA ASP A 279 -14.72 16.52 -14.51
C ASP A 279 -13.84 17.02 -15.68
N ARG A 280 -13.10 18.13 -15.50
CA ARG A 280 -12.24 18.70 -16.54
C ARG A 280 -10.86 19.07 -16.03
N SER A 281 -9.85 18.62 -16.77
CA SER A 281 -8.48 19.12 -16.67
C SER A 281 -8.14 20.04 -17.85
N TYR A 282 -7.01 20.73 -17.82
CA TYR A 282 -6.53 21.59 -18.90
C TYR A 282 -5.02 21.41 -19.04
N SER A 283 -4.58 20.21 -19.27
CA SER A 283 -3.17 19.89 -19.39
C SER A 283 -2.68 20.09 -20.83
N GLU A 284 -1.51 20.70 -21.02
CA GLU A 284 -0.81 20.67 -22.29
C GLU A 284 0.13 19.46 -22.41
N VAL A 285 0.19 18.62 -21.39
CA VAL A 285 1.03 17.43 -21.31
C VAL A 285 0.16 16.19 -21.40
N GLU A 286 0.44 15.32 -22.35
CA GLU A 286 -0.17 13.98 -22.39
C GLU A 286 0.21 13.22 -21.13
N PRO A 287 -0.78 12.81 -20.29
CA PRO A 287 -0.53 12.16 -19.01
C PRO A 287 -0.13 10.70 -19.24
N THR A 288 1.17 10.46 -19.36
CA THR A 288 1.69 9.11 -19.67
C THR A 288 2.47 8.53 -18.50
N GLN A 289 2.30 7.23 -18.29
CA GLN A 289 3.20 6.42 -17.50
C GLN A 289 3.44 5.07 -18.16
N ASP A 290 4.61 4.52 -17.89
CA ASP A 290 5.01 3.21 -18.34
C ASP A 290 5.79 2.55 -17.20
N LEU A 291 5.13 1.64 -16.47
CA LEU A 291 5.70 0.91 -15.35
C LEU A 291 5.77 -0.58 -15.69
N ASP A 292 6.97 -1.12 -15.70
CA ASP A 292 7.24 -2.54 -15.69
C ASP A 292 7.85 -2.93 -14.35
N GLN A 293 7.27 -3.93 -13.69
CA GLN A 293 7.78 -4.48 -12.43
C GLN A 293 7.91 -5.99 -12.55
N VAL A 294 9.00 -6.52 -12.01
CA VAL A 294 9.22 -7.96 -11.89
C VAL A 294 9.79 -8.29 -10.52
N SER A 295 9.41 -9.45 -9.98
CA SER A 295 10.04 -9.98 -8.78
C SER A 295 10.00 -11.49 -8.76
N GLY A 296 10.98 -12.08 -8.08
CA GLY A 296 11.04 -13.52 -7.81
C GLY A 296 11.43 -13.76 -6.35
N ALA A 297 10.86 -14.79 -5.74
CA ALA A 297 11.17 -15.19 -4.38
C ALA A 297 11.27 -16.71 -4.25
N LEU A 298 12.26 -17.15 -3.50
CA LEU A 298 12.43 -18.54 -3.10
C LEU A 298 12.28 -18.64 -1.58
N ARG A 299 11.20 -19.30 -1.13
CA ARG A 299 10.98 -19.64 0.26
C ARG A 299 11.36 -21.10 0.49
N VAL A 300 12.25 -21.36 1.43
CA VAL A 300 12.61 -22.70 1.89
C VAL A 300 12.28 -22.80 3.36
N GLN A 301 11.43 -23.74 3.73
CA GLN A 301 11.08 -24.03 5.10
C GLN A 301 11.46 -25.47 5.44
N TYR A 302 12.21 -25.66 6.51
CA TYR A 302 12.64 -26.96 6.98
C TYR A 302 12.27 -27.19 8.46
N THR A 303 11.51 -28.24 8.71
CA THR A 303 11.14 -28.66 10.07
C THR A 303 12.29 -29.48 10.66
N LEU A 304 13.08 -28.84 11.54
CA LEU A 304 14.23 -29.46 12.22
C LEU A 304 13.78 -30.56 13.18
N ASN A 305 12.75 -30.27 13.97
CA ASN A 305 12.04 -31.19 14.85
C ASN A 305 10.64 -30.64 15.14
N ASP A 306 9.87 -31.31 16.01
CA ASP A 306 8.46 -30.93 16.30
C ASP A 306 8.32 -29.52 16.85
N ASN A 307 9.36 -28.97 17.49
CA ASN A 307 9.34 -27.66 18.14
C ASN A 307 10.11 -26.59 17.39
N LEU A 308 10.85 -26.91 16.33
CA LEU A 308 11.79 -25.98 15.73
C LEU A 308 11.73 -26.00 14.20
N LYS A 309 11.51 -24.83 13.59
CA LYS A 309 11.42 -24.64 12.14
C LYS A 309 12.43 -23.58 11.70
N LEU A 310 13.17 -23.89 10.65
CA LEU A 310 14.05 -22.96 9.93
C LEU A 310 13.33 -22.48 8.67
N LYS A 311 13.29 -21.18 8.41
CA LYS A 311 12.72 -20.57 7.21
C LYS A 311 13.73 -19.64 6.58
N SER A 312 13.92 -19.75 5.28
CA SER A 312 14.73 -18.83 4.47
C SER A 312 13.89 -18.25 3.36
N VAL A 313 13.96 -16.94 3.15
CA VAL A 313 13.32 -16.23 2.05
C VAL A 313 14.38 -15.41 1.33
N THR A 314 14.66 -15.78 0.09
CA THR A 314 15.55 -15.03 -0.82
C THR A 314 14.71 -14.39 -1.88
N SER A 315 14.86 -13.10 -2.13
CA SER A 315 14.13 -12.43 -3.20
C SER A 315 15.02 -11.52 -4.03
N TYR A 316 14.61 -11.35 -5.27
CA TYR A 316 15.09 -10.32 -6.20
C TYR A 316 13.87 -9.64 -6.80
N GLY A 317 13.90 -8.31 -6.89
CA GLY A 317 12.83 -7.57 -7.51
C GLY A 317 13.25 -6.18 -7.94
N GLY A 318 12.34 -5.49 -8.60
CA GLY A 318 12.53 -4.12 -9.02
C GLY A 318 11.49 -3.66 -10.01
N PHE A 319 11.54 -2.37 -10.33
CA PHE A 319 10.69 -1.75 -11.33
C PHE A 319 11.46 -0.79 -12.23
N ASN A 320 10.92 -0.56 -13.41
CA ASN A 320 11.28 0.52 -14.29
C ASN A 320 10.03 1.35 -14.59
N LEU A 321 10.03 2.60 -14.16
CA LEU A 321 8.96 3.57 -14.38
C LEU A 321 9.49 4.63 -15.33
N ASN A 322 9.24 4.48 -16.66
CA ASN A 322 9.77 5.33 -17.70
C ASN A 322 9.12 5.04 -19.08
N PRO A 323 8.52 6.02 -19.76
CA PRO A 323 8.42 7.43 -19.36
C PRO A 323 7.32 7.69 -18.34
N VAL A 324 7.43 8.77 -17.59
CA VAL A 324 6.33 9.40 -16.87
C VAL A 324 6.30 10.87 -17.23
N ALA A 325 5.17 11.34 -17.71
CA ALA A 325 4.94 12.75 -17.98
C ALA A 325 3.64 13.21 -17.31
N TYR A 326 3.69 14.33 -16.64
CA TYR A 326 2.50 14.95 -16.07
C TYR A 326 2.67 16.45 -15.93
N ASP A 327 1.54 17.13 -16.09
CA ASP A 327 1.40 18.55 -15.83
C ASP A 327 1.33 18.81 -14.32
N ASN A 328 1.94 19.90 -13.88
CA ASN A 328 2.00 20.31 -12.46
C ASN A 328 1.20 21.58 -12.19
N ASP A 329 0.60 22.19 -13.18
CA ASP A 329 -0.11 23.46 -13.02
C ASP A 329 -1.59 23.41 -13.43
N GLY A 330 -2.01 22.40 -14.18
CA GLY A 330 -3.40 22.22 -14.60
C GLY A 330 -3.89 23.27 -15.59
N GLU A 331 -2.97 24.02 -16.25
CA GLU A 331 -3.28 25.10 -17.17
C GLU A 331 -2.93 24.68 -18.62
N ALA A 332 -3.66 25.22 -19.59
CA ALA A 332 -3.40 24.98 -21.02
C ALA A 332 -2.08 25.56 -21.51
N ALA A 333 -1.46 26.43 -20.74
CA ALA A 333 -0.16 27.00 -21.05
C ALA A 333 0.94 26.26 -20.29
N LEU A 334 2.01 25.88 -20.96
CA LEU A 334 3.16 25.25 -20.31
C LEU A 334 3.80 26.18 -19.29
N ILE A 335 3.45 26.01 -18.01
CA ILE A 335 4.03 26.74 -16.88
C ILE A 335 4.95 25.81 -16.09
N GLN A 336 4.47 24.61 -15.77
CA GLN A 336 5.25 23.63 -15.01
C GLN A 336 4.87 22.19 -15.36
N LYS A 337 5.84 21.40 -15.81
CA LYS A 337 5.66 19.95 -16.01
C LYS A 337 6.83 19.15 -15.50
N ASN A 338 6.60 17.87 -15.29
CA ASN A 338 7.65 16.92 -14.93
C ASN A 338 7.74 15.77 -15.94
N LEU A 339 9.00 15.43 -16.27
CA LEU A 339 9.34 14.18 -16.92
C LEU A 339 10.18 13.37 -15.95
N ILE A 340 9.81 12.12 -15.74
CA ILE A 340 10.41 11.27 -14.70
C ILE A 340 10.84 9.94 -15.28
N HIS A 341 11.98 9.45 -14.79
CA HIS A 341 12.43 8.07 -14.93
C HIS A 341 12.93 7.60 -13.57
N TYR A 342 12.26 6.61 -13.00
CA TYR A 342 12.67 5.93 -11.77
C TYR A 342 12.95 4.47 -12.08
N ASN A 343 14.03 3.94 -11.51
CA ASN A 343 14.36 2.53 -11.59
C ASN A 343 14.81 2.04 -10.22
N ASP A 344 14.29 0.90 -9.81
CA ASP A 344 14.65 0.25 -8.56
C ASP A 344 15.04 -1.20 -8.82
N GLN A 345 16.05 -1.66 -8.11
CA GLN A 345 16.48 -3.06 -8.09
C GLN A 345 16.89 -3.41 -6.67
N TYR A 346 16.39 -4.52 -6.17
CA TYR A 346 16.73 -4.98 -4.82
C TYR A 346 16.89 -6.50 -4.73
N VAL A 347 17.69 -6.91 -3.77
CA VAL A 347 17.83 -8.29 -3.30
C VAL A 347 17.56 -8.29 -1.81
N THR A 348 16.77 -9.24 -1.32
CA THR A 348 16.64 -9.48 0.11
C THR A 348 16.93 -10.92 0.47
N GLN A 349 17.49 -11.12 1.65
CA GLN A 349 17.66 -12.40 2.29
C GLN A 349 17.18 -12.32 3.72
N GLU A 350 16.24 -13.16 4.10
CA GLU A 350 15.80 -13.31 5.50
C GLU A 350 15.91 -14.77 5.90
N VAL A 351 16.54 -15.02 7.04
CA VAL A 351 16.62 -16.36 7.66
C VAL A 351 15.99 -16.27 9.03
N GLN A 352 15.02 -17.12 9.30
CA GLN A 352 14.27 -17.15 10.57
C GLN A 352 14.39 -18.53 11.21
N LEU A 353 14.51 -18.54 12.53
CA LEU A 353 14.36 -19.70 13.37
C LEU A 353 13.14 -19.49 14.28
N ASN A 354 12.13 -20.33 14.11
CA ASN A 354 10.88 -20.31 14.87
C ASN A 354 10.82 -21.50 15.81
N GLY A 355 10.60 -21.24 17.10
CA GLY A 355 10.50 -22.27 18.12
C GLY A 355 9.19 -22.21 18.88
N ASP A 356 8.65 -23.40 19.23
CA ASP A 356 7.48 -23.60 20.08
C ASP A 356 7.76 -24.72 21.08
N TYR A 357 7.97 -24.35 22.34
CA TYR A 357 8.25 -25.23 23.45
C TYR A 357 7.14 -25.15 24.51
N GLY A 358 5.90 -24.95 24.09
CA GLY A 358 4.73 -24.82 24.93
C GLY A 358 4.70 -23.48 25.67
N LYS A 359 5.41 -23.38 26.80
CA LYS A 359 5.46 -22.11 27.55
C LYS A 359 6.33 -21.03 26.88
N LEU A 360 7.27 -21.41 26.04
CA LEU A 360 8.16 -20.51 25.34
C LEU A 360 7.96 -20.63 23.85
N THR A 361 7.52 -19.55 23.22
CA THR A 361 7.53 -19.42 21.77
C THR A 361 8.45 -18.29 21.37
N PHE A 362 9.21 -18.46 20.28
CA PHE A 362 10.10 -17.40 19.79
C PHE A 362 10.24 -17.39 18.28
N THR A 363 10.58 -16.24 17.77
CA THR A 363 11.06 -16.01 16.40
C THR A 363 12.35 -15.22 16.48
N SER A 364 13.41 -15.71 15.85
CA SER A 364 14.67 -14.98 15.70
C SER A 364 15.15 -15.04 14.26
N GLY A 365 15.97 -14.08 13.84
CA GLY A 365 16.42 -14.10 12.46
C GLY A 365 17.50 -13.09 12.12
N LEU A 366 17.98 -13.24 10.88
CA LEU A 366 18.91 -12.37 10.20
C LEU A 366 18.24 -11.82 8.94
N PHE A 367 18.50 -10.56 8.64
CA PHE A 367 17.98 -9.91 7.45
C PHE A 367 19.08 -9.14 6.73
N TYR A 368 19.07 -9.22 5.40
CA TYR A 368 19.92 -8.45 4.51
C TYR A 368 19.06 -7.85 3.39
N LEU A 369 19.37 -6.60 3.01
CA LEU A 369 18.84 -5.91 1.82
C LEU A 369 20.00 -5.22 1.12
N HIS A 370 20.08 -5.42 -0.20
CA HIS A 370 20.78 -4.52 -1.11
C HIS A 370 19.77 -3.89 -2.05
N GLU A 371 19.77 -2.56 -2.15
CA GLU A 371 18.87 -1.79 -3.03
C GLU A 371 19.69 -0.78 -3.83
N ARG A 372 19.38 -0.66 -5.12
CA ARG A 372 19.87 0.39 -5.99
C ARG A 372 18.70 1.16 -6.58
N PHE A 373 18.48 2.36 -6.09
CA PHE A 373 17.41 3.25 -6.52
C PHE A 373 17.95 4.40 -7.37
N PHE A 374 17.48 4.48 -8.62
CA PHE A 374 17.81 5.52 -9.58
C PHE A 374 16.64 6.49 -9.72
N VAL A 375 16.92 7.78 -9.68
CA VAL A 375 15.98 8.89 -9.85
C VAL A 375 16.51 9.83 -10.92
N GLN A 376 15.79 9.94 -12.03
CA GLN A 376 15.93 11.07 -12.94
C GLN A 376 14.61 11.84 -12.98
N ARG A 377 14.68 13.14 -12.76
CA ARG A 377 13.53 14.03 -12.85
C ARG A 377 13.93 15.32 -13.53
N ASP A 378 13.24 15.64 -14.61
CA ASP A 378 13.33 16.90 -15.32
C ASP A 378 12.09 17.73 -14.97
N GLY A 379 12.24 18.69 -14.06
CA GLY A 379 11.19 19.62 -13.65
C GLY A 379 11.26 20.91 -14.47
N TYR A 380 10.40 21.04 -15.46
CA TYR A 380 10.27 22.24 -16.28
C TYR A 380 9.50 23.31 -15.51
N SER A 381 9.99 24.55 -15.54
CA SER A 381 9.28 25.69 -14.96
C SER A 381 9.54 26.96 -15.79
N ARG A 382 8.50 27.78 -15.89
CA ARG A 382 8.54 29.10 -16.49
C ARG A 382 8.77 30.13 -15.41
N ARG A 383 10.00 30.55 -15.24
CA ARG A 383 10.36 31.54 -14.21
C ARG A 383 9.92 32.96 -14.66
N ASN A 384 9.09 33.63 -13.85
CA ASN A 384 8.67 35.02 -14.01
C ASN A 384 7.96 35.38 -15.33
N ALA A 385 7.43 34.41 -16.07
CA ALA A 385 6.66 34.70 -17.25
C ALA A 385 5.16 34.82 -16.92
N LEU A 386 4.48 35.78 -17.54
CA LEU A 386 3.02 35.81 -17.53
C LEU A 386 2.49 34.74 -18.49
N PRO A 387 1.29 34.19 -18.28
CA PRO A 387 0.68 33.22 -19.19
C PRO A 387 0.60 33.70 -20.64
N SER A 388 0.60 35.01 -20.87
CA SER A 388 0.59 35.65 -22.20
C SER A 388 1.94 35.76 -22.91
N ASP A 389 3.07 35.45 -22.20
CA ASP A 389 4.39 35.60 -22.82
C ASP A 389 4.68 34.46 -23.80
N PRO A 390 5.33 34.73 -24.96
CA PRO A 390 5.67 33.68 -25.92
C PRO A 390 6.57 32.59 -25.30
N VAL A 391 6.23 31.33 -25.52
CA VAL A 391 7.03 30.16 -25.08
C VAL A 391 8.48 30.21 -25.58
N THR A 392 8.70 30.86 -26.68
CA THR A 392 9.99 30.97 -27.41
C THR A 392 10.90 32.10 -26.93
N ALA A 393 10.44 32.95 -25.95
CA ALA A 393 11.29 34.05 -25.48
C ALA A 393 12.58 33.51 -24.83
N PRO A 394 13.79 33.99 -25.23
CA PRO A 394 15.04 33.53 -24.63
C PRO A 394 15.04 33.70 -23.10
N GLY A 395 15.36 32.61 -22.36
CA GLY A 395 15.42 32.63 -20.90
C GLY A 395 14.08 32.43 -20.20
N SER A 396 12.96 32.32 -20.94
CA SER A 396 11.64 32.12 -20.35
C SER A 396 11.43 30.75 -19.71
N TYR A 397 12.18 29.72 -20.15
CA TYR A 397 12.11 28.36 -19.63
C TYR A 397 13.46 27.86 -19.15
N SER A 398 13.41 27.21 -18.00
CA SER A 398 14.49 26.38 -17.48
C SER A 398 13.91 25.08 -16.94
N PHE A 399 14.72 24.03 -16.90
CA PHE A 399 14.35 22.83 -16.19
C PHE A 399 15.46 22.41 -15.22
N ALA A 400 15.05 21.96 -14.05
CA ALA A 400 15.94 21.37 -13.08
C ALA A 400 15.99 19.86 -13.36
N ARG A 401 17.17 19.38 -13.79
CA ARG A 401 17.45 17.95 -13.91
C ARG A 401 18.06 17.45 -12.62
N ALA A 402 17.40 16.53 -11.95
CA ALA A 402 17.98 15.70 -10.92
C ALA A 402 18.33 14.34 -11.51
N HIS A 403 19.56 13.87 -11.31
CA HIS A 403 20.04 12.56 -11.74
C HIS A 403 20.81 11.94 -10.57
N ASN A 404 20.13 11.06 -9.82
CA ASN A 404 20.61 10.58 -8.55
C ASN A 404 20.56 9.06 -8.48
N ILE A 405 21.54 8.47 -7.79
CA ILE A 405 21.56 7.04 -7.48
C ILE A 405 21.78 6.92 -5.97
N THR A 406 20.92 6.14 -5.31
CA THR A 406 21.12 5.73 -3.93
C THR A 406 21.33 4.23 -3.88
N ASN A 407 22.47 3.76 -3.40
CA ASN A 407 22.67 2.37 -3.04
C ASN A 407 22.47 2.26 -1.53
N THR A 408 21.76 1.22 -1.09
CA THR A 408 21.49 0.94 0.32
C THR A 408 21.85 -0.50 0.62
N ASP A 409 22.74 -0.72 1.59
CA ASP A 409 23.03 -2.02 2.17
C ASP A 409 22.55 -2.03 3.62
N ALA A 410 21.59 -2.90 3.95
CA ALA A 410 21.00 -2.98 5.28
C ALA A 410 21.14 -4.38 5.85
N TYR A 411 21.63 -4.46 7.09
CA TYR A 411 21.80 -5.70 7.85
C TYR A 411 21.03 -5.60 9.16
N ALA A 412 20.39 -6.71 9.57
CA ALA A 412 19.74 -6.75 10.86
C ALA A 412 19.82 -8.12 11.52
N VAL A 413 19.84 -8.09 12.86
CA VAL A 413 19.65 -9.24 13.74
C VAL A 413 18.44 -8.93 14.62
N PHE A 414 17.52 -9.88 14.73
CA PHE A 414 16.32 -9.69 15.50
C PHE A 414 15.89 -10.96 16.24
N GLY A 415 15.12 -10.75 17.30
CA GLY A 415 14.45 -11.82 18.03
C GLY A 415 13.30 -11.28 18.86
N GLU A 416 12.25 -12.08 18.96
CA GLU A 416 11.09 -11.85 19.81
C GLU A 416 10.72 -13.18 20.47
N ALA A 417 10.48 -13.17 21.77
CA ALA A 417 10.10 -14.35 22.54
C ALA A 417 8.91 -14.02 23.45
N THR A 418 7.95 -14.93 23.48
CA THR A 418 6.80 -14.90 24.39
C THR A 418 6.91 -16.04 25.38
N TYR A 419 6.82 -15.72 26.68
CA TYR A 419 6.85 -16.69 27.74
C TYR A 419 5.54 -16.67 28.53
N ALA A 420 4.87 -17.82 28.63
CA ALA A 420 3.68 -18.00 29.44
C ALA A 420 4.06 -18.17 30.94
N LEU A 421 3.89 -17.08 31.69
CA LEU A 421 4.13 -17.08 33.14
C LEU A 421 3.09 -17.92 33.87
N SER A 422 1.87 -17.94 33.34
CA SER A 422 0.76 -18.80 33.80
C SER A 422 -0.16 -19.12 32.63
N ASP A 423 -1.21 -19.90 32.85
CA ASP A 423 -2.22 -20.17 31.79
C ASP A 423 -2.97 -18.91 31.33
N ARG A 424 -2.89 -17.81 32.11
CA ARG A 424 -3.58 -16.56 31.81
C ARG A 424 -2.64 -15.39 31.49
N LEU A 425 -1.40 -15.44 31.94
CA LEU A 425 -0.47 -14.32 31.80
C LEU A 425 0.73 -14.72 30.96
N SER A 426 0.95 -14.02 29.87
CA SER A 426 2.14 -14.14 29.03
C SER A 426 2.83 -12.79 28.88
N VAL A 427 4.15 -12.82 28.76
CA VAL A 427 4.98 -11.65 28.48
C VAL A 427 5.79 -11.87 27.21
N THR A 428 5.91 -10.83 26.41
CA THR A 428 6.69 -10.84 25.16
C THR A 428 7.78 -9.80 25.25
N GLY A 429 9.01 -10.20 24.96
CA GLY A 429 10.16 -9.29 24.79
C GLY A 429 10.78 -9.46 23.43
N GLY A 430 11.09 -8.36 22.78
CA GLY A 430 11.69 -8.37 21.45
C GLY A 430 12.75 -7.29 21.29
N LEU A 431 13.72 -7.54 20.44
CA LEU A 431 14.80 -6.61 20.11
C LEU A 431 15.27 -6.83 18.67
N ARG A 432 15.49 -5.73 17.97
CA ARG A 432 16.20 -5.75 16.68
C ARG A 432 17.26 -4.66 16.66
N TRP A 433 18.41 -5.02 16.14
CA TRP A 433 19.44 -4.09 15.71
C TRP A 433 19.49 -4.06 14.19
N THR A 434 19.44 -2.87 13.61
CA THR A 434 19.53 -2.64 12.16
C THR A 434 20.67 -1.66 11.89
N ASN A 435 21.48 -1.95 10.90
CA ASN A 435 22.52 -1.06 10.39
C ASN A 435 22.33 -0.90 8.89
N GLU A 436 22.34 0.35 8.41
CA GLU A 436 22.12 0.70 7.01
C GLU A 436 23.23 1.61 6.53
N GLU A 437 23.94 1.22 5.48
CA GLU A 437 24.88 2.05 4.75
C GLU A 437 24.19 2.59 3.48
N LYS A 438 24.26 3.89 3.27
CA LYS A 438 23.71 4.54 2.08
C LYS A 438 24.78 5.33 1.37
N ASP A 439 25.01 4.98 0.09
CA ASP A 439 25.85 5.71 -0.85
C ASP A 439 24.97 6.50 -1.81
N PHE A 440 25.13 7.81 -1.82
CA PHE A 440 24.35 8.72 -2.64
C PHE A 440 25.25 9.41 -3.66
N THR A 441 24.98 9.17 -4.94
CA THR A 441 25.64 9.85 -6.07
C THR A 441 24.63 10.79 -6.73
N PHE A 442 25.01 12.03 -6.99
CA PHE A 442 24.14 13.05 -7.57
C PHE A 442 24.83 13.86 -8.67
N ASP A 443 24.04 14.26 -9.69
CA ASP A 443 24.39 15.18 -10.76
C ASP A 443 23.16 16.02 -11.11
N ASN A 444 22.99 17.15 -10.38
CA ASN A 444 21.81 18.00 -10.49
C ASN A 444 22.17 19.32 -11.19
N LYS A 445 21.40 19.69 -12.24
CA LYS A 445 21.69 20.83 -13.12
C LYS A 445 20.44 21.64 -13.40
N VAL A 446 20.61 22.95 -13.55
CA VAL A 446 19.57 23.81 -14.14
C VAL A 446 19.96 24.10 -15.60
N LEU A 447 19.11 23.68 -16.52
CA LEU A 447 19.35 23.70 -17.96
C LEU A 447 18.31 24.60 -18.66
N ASN A 448 18.68 25.20 -19.79
CA ASN A 448 17.71 25.78 -20.74
C ASN A 448 17.14 24.68 -21.66
N LEU A 449 16.18 25.04 -22.53
CA LEU A 449 15.56 24.09 -23.46
C LEU A 449 16.55 23.51 -24.49
N GLN A 450 17.70 24.16 -24.69
CA GLN A 450 18.78 23.69 -25.56
C GLN A 450 19.76 22.74 -24.84
N GLY A 451 19.51 22.44 -23.55
CA GLY A 451 20.33 21.56 -22.72
C GLY A 451 21.61 22.19 -22.19
N GLN A 452 21.77 23.53 -22.32
CA GLN A 452 22.92 24.25 -21.77
C GLN A 452 22.70 24.58 -20.30
N VAL A 453 23.75 24.49 -19.49
CA VAL A 453 23.72 24.87 -18.07
C VAL A 453 23.54 26.38 -17.96
N VAL A 454 22.43 26.82 -17.37
CA VAL A 454 22.07 28.24 -17.18
C VAL A 454 21.94 28.64 -15.71
N GLY A 455 22.13 27.70 -14.81
CA GLY A 455 22.01 27.91 -13.37
C GLY A 455 22.98 27.04 -12.58
N GLN A 456 22.59 26.65 -11.37
CA GLN A 456 23.39 25.79 -10.53
C GLN A 456 23.63 24.42 -11.19
N SER A 457 24.85 23.93 -11.04
CA SER A 457 25.25 22.58 -11.41
C SER A 457 26.04 22.02 -10.25
N ILE A 458 25.58 20.92 -9.67
CA ILE A 458 26.25 20.22 -8.59
C ILE A 458 26.38 18.75 -8.95
N ALA A 459 27.52 18.18 -8.70
CA ALA A 459 27.75 16.74 -8.82
C ALA A 459 28.67 16.27 -7.71
N GLY A 460 28.48 15.06 -7.24
CA GLY A 460 29.29 14.50 -6.17
C GLY A 460 28.74 13.20 -5.60
N GLN A 461 29.34 12.81 -4.49
CA GLN A 461 28.96 11.64 -3.73
C GLN A 461 28.91 11.98 -2.25
N ALA A 462 28.07 11.29 -1.51
CA ALA A 462 27.99 11.33 -0.07
C ALA A 462 27.60 9.95 0.45
N ASP A 463 28.10 9.58 1.61
CA ASP A 463 27.81 8.33 2.28
C ASP A 463 27.41 8.55 3.73
N LYS A 464 26.62 7.65 4.28
CA LYS A 464 26.24 7.68 5.69
C LYS A 464 25.78 6.32 6.17
N ILE A 465 26.24 5.95 7.36
CA ILE A 465 25.75 4.80 8.10
C ILE A 465 24.70 5.28 9.10
N PHE A 466 23.55 4.60 9.10
CA PHE A 466 22.45 4.78 10.03
C PHE A 466 22.25 3.50 10.83
N SER A 467 22.10 3.62 12.15
CA SER A 467 21.83 2.47 13.02
C SER A 467 20.60 2.73 13.86
N ALA A 468 19.79 1.68 14.09
CA ALA A 468 18.62 1.74 14.92
C ALA A 468 18.51 0.48 15.80
N VAL A 469 18.03 0.69 17.02
CA VAL A 469 17.65 -0.39 17.94
C VAL A 469 16.15 -0.24 18.24
N THR A 470 15.37 -1.28 17.98
CA THR A 470 13.92 -1.28 18.12
C THR A 470 13.48 -2.36 19.10
N PRO A 471 13.35 -2.03 20.39
CA PRO A 471 12.79 -2.90 21.41
C PRO A 471 11.26 -2.97 21.33
N LYS A 472 10.72 -4.08 21.86
CA LYS A 472 9.29 -4.29 22.14
C LYS A 472 9.15 -5.00 23.47
N LEU A 473 8.19 -4.58 24.27
CA LEU A 473 7.77 -5.24 25.50
C LEU A 473 6.25 -5.28 25.54
N SER A 474 5.68 -6.48 25.73
CA SER A 474 4.23 -6.67 25.81
C SER A 474 3.87 -7.61 26.94
N ALA A 475 2.73 -7.37 27.55
CA ALA A 475 2.10 -8.31 28.47
C ALA A 475 0.66 -8.53 28.01
N GLN A 476 0.19 -9.78 28.05
CA GLN A 476 -1.17 -10.14 27.72
C GLN A 476 -1.78 -10.98 28.83
N PHE A 477 -3.05 -10.70 29.14
CA PHE A 477 -3.79 -11.38 30.17
C PHE A 477 -5.10 -11.94 29.60
N GLN A 478 -5.27 -13.25 29.70
CA GLN A 478 -6.49 -13.96 29.30
C GLN A 478 -7.47 -14.01 30.49
N TRP A 479 -8.51 -13.16 30.43
CA TRP A 479 -9.54 -13.11 31.48
C TRP A 479 -10.42 -14.34 31.44
N THR A 480 -10.85 -14.73 30.24
CA THR A 480 -11.60 -15.94 29.94
C THR A 480 -11.09 -16.54 28.63
N GLY A 481 -11.63 -17.66 28.15
CA GLY A 481 -11.30 -18.21 26.82
C GLY A 481 -11.47 -17.20 25.70
N ASP A 482 -12.44 -16.28 25.85
CA ASP A 482 -12.92 -15.37 24.81
C ASP A 482 -12.55 -13.90 25.06
N VAL A 483 -11.82 -13.58 26.13
CA VAL A 483 -11.46 -12.20 26.50
C VAL A 483 -9.98 -12.08 26.77
N LEU A 484 -9.27 -11.42 25.85
CA LEU A 484 -7.85 -11.10 25.95
C LEU A 484 -7.66 -9.59 26.13
N GLN A 485 -6.87 -9.19 27.12
CA GLN A 485 -6.36 -7.84 27.28
C GLN A 485 -4.84 -7.83 27.10
N TYR A 486 -4.29 -6.78 26.48
CA TYR A 486 -2.84 -6.60 26.35
C TYR A 486 -2.43 -5.15 26.58
N VAL A 487 -1.17 -4.99 26.94
CA VAL A 487 -0.45 -3.71 26.96
C VAL A 487 0.89 -3.90 26.26
N THR A 488 1.28 -2.94 25.44
CA THR A 488 2.51 -3.00 24.65
C THR A 488 3.21 -1.65 24.64
N TRP A 489 4.53 -1.67 24.83
CA TRP A 489 5.43 -0.61 24.44
C TRP A 489 6.30 -1.10 23.28
N SER A 490 6.42 -0.31 22.23
CA SER A 490 7.24 -0.64 21.07
C SER A 490 7.89 0.61 20.48
N LYS A 491 9.08 0.41 19.92
CA LYS A 491 9.80 1.44 19.18
C LYS A 491 9.85 1.09 17.70
N GLY A 492 9.61 2.09 16.85
CA GLY A 492 9.80 2.01 15.42
C GLY A 492 10.69 3.12 14.89
N PHE A 493 11.15 2.98 13.66
CA PHE A 493 11.92 4.01 12.99
C PHE A 493 11.64 4.04 11.48
N LYS A 494 11.88 5.19 10.89
CA LYS A 494 11.99 5.39 9.45
C LYS A 494 13.44 5.77 9.15
N SER A 495 14.04 5.15 8.13
CA SER A 495 15.46 5.34 7.80
C SER A 495 15.82 6.78 7.48
N GLY A 496 17.04 7.19 7.80
CA GLY A 496 17.63 8.42 7.32
C GLY A 496 18.00 8.36 5.83
N GLY A 497 18.49 9.47 5.28
CA GLY A 497 18.84 9.53 3.87
C GLY A 497 19.41 10.88 3.44
N PHE A 498 19.38 11.10 2.13
CA PHE A 498 19.82 12.33 1.48
C PHE A 498 18.66 12.96 0.69
N ASP A 499 18.70 14.27 0.52
CA ASP A 499 17.65 14.97 -0.27
C ASP A 499 17.94 14.82 -1.77
N ASN A 500 17.14 13.99 -2.43
CA ASN A 500 17.22 13.73 -3.87
C ASN A 500 16.92 14.95 -4.76
N ARG A 501 16.45 16.06 -4.17
CA ARG A 501 16.06 17.28 -4.90
C ARG A 501 16.94 18.48 -4.57
N ALA A 502 17.97 18.31 -3.74
CA ALA A 502 18.87 19.39 -3.37
C ALA A 502 19.55 19.98 -4.60
N THR A 503 19.52 21.30 -4.71
CA THR A 503 20.13 22.06 -5.80
C THR A 503 21.49 22.66 -5.41
N ARG A 504 21.91 22.50 -4.15
CA ARG A 504 23.16 23.00 -3.58
C ARG A 504 23.99 21.86 -3.02
N LEU A 505 25.31 21.95 -3.18
CA LEU A 505 26.24 20.90 -2.74
C LEU A 505 26.16 20.61 -1.24
N ASP A 506 26.10 21.64 -0.41
CA ASP A 506 26.01 21.54 1.04
C ASP A 506 24.69 20.93 1.54
N LEU A 507 23.62 21.07 0.77
CA LEU A 507 22.32 20.43 1.04
C LEU A 507 22.28 18.99 0.52
N ALA A 508 22.85 18.73 -0.66
CA ALA A 508 22.90 17.41 -1.26
C ALA A 508 23.76 16.42 -0.45
N THR A 509 24.84 16.92 0.15
CA THR A 509 25.76 16.11 0.98
C THR A 509 25.37 16.04 2.47
N ARG A 510 24.35 16.78 2.91
CA ARG A 510 23.87 16.79 4.29
C ARG A 510 22.79 15.70 4.50
N PRO A 511 23.12 14.60 5.20
CA PRO A 511 22.14 13.58 5.48
C PRO A 511 21.11 14.06 6.51
N PHE A 512 19.89 13.59 6.41
CA PHE A 512 18.90 13.65 7.50
C PHE A 512 18.89 12.33 8.28
N ALA A 513 18.69 12.43 9.61
CA ALA A 513 18.74 11.30 10.52
C ALA A 513 17.45 10.44 10.43
N PRO A 514 17.47 9.21 10.97
CA PRO A 514 16.27 8.42 11.16
C PRO A 514 15.21 9.14 12.00
N GLU A 515 13.95 9.04 11.61
CA GLU A 515 12.80 9.40 12.42
C GLU A 515 12.49 8.25 13.39
N ASN A 516 12.17 8.55 14.62
CA ASN A 516 11.89 7.57 15.67
C ASN A 516 10.49 7.77 16.25
N VAL A 517 9.86 6.67 16.65
CA VAL A 517 8.58 6.70 17.37
C VAL A 517 8.62 5.75 18.56
N ASP A 518 8.14 6.23 19.70
CA ASP A 518 7.82 5.44 20.88
C ASP A 518 6.28 5.32 20.97
N THR A 519 5.76 4.11 21.05
CA THR A 519 4.31 3.83 21.11
C THR A 519 3.96 3.08 22.37
N TYR A 520 2.89 3.54 23.02
CA TYR A 520 2.22 2.87 24.14
C TYR A 520 0.82 2.50 23.68
N GLU A 521 0.47 1.23 23.78
CA GLU A 521 -0.82 0.70 23.34
C GLU A 521 -1.42 -0.22 24.38
N THR A 522 -2.74 -0.17 24.54
CA THR A 522 -3.52 -1.20 25.24
C THR A 522 -4.68 -1.62 24.37
N GLY A 523 -5.04 -2.89 24.42
CA GLY A 523 -6.18 -3.39 23.67
C GLY A 523 -6.94 -4.48 24.40
N LEU A 524 -8.21 -4.62 24.01
CA LEU A 524 -9.13 -5.65 24.46
C LEU A 524 -9.69 -6.38 23.23
N LYS A 525 -9.58 -7.69 23.22
CA LYS A 525 -10.14 -8.56 22.18
C LYS A 525 -11.15 -9.49 22.79
N THR A 526 -12.36 -9.52 22.24
CA THR A 526 -13.45 -10.29 22.79
C THR A 526 -14.23 -11.04 21.72
N GLU A 527 -14.65 -12.25 22.06
CA GLU A 527 -15.69 -12.99 21.34
C GLU A 527 -16.89 -13.16 22.25
N LEU A 528 -18.08 -12.85 21.75
CA LEU A 528 -19.31 -12.76 22.54
C LEU A 528 -20.41 -13.59 21.86
N PHE A 529 -21.43 -13.97 22.64
CA PHE A 529 -22.63 -14.66 22.15
C PHE A 529 -22.32 -15.96 21.39
N ASP A 530 -21.55 -16.86 22.00
CA ASP A 530 -21.08 -18.12 21.40
C ASP A 530 -20.36 -17.87 20.07
N HIS A 531 -19.38 -16.95 20.07
CA HIS A 531 -18.55 -16.52 18.92
C HIS A 531 -19.35 -15.88 17.77
N ARG A 532 -20.59 -15.41 18.01
CA ARG A 532 -21.39 -14.70 17.02
C ARG A 532 -21.01 -13.23 16.86
N ALA A 533 -20.33 -12.66 17.81
CA ALA A 533 -19.83 -11.29 17.74
C ALA A 533 -18.38 -11.23 18.19
N ARG A 534 -17.57 -10.56 17.40
CA ARG A 534 -16.17 -10.20 17.69
C ARG A 534 -16.10 -8.71 17.89
N VAL A 535 -15.46 -8.28 19.00
CA VAL A 535 -15.26 -6.85 19.30
C VAL A 535 -13.83 -6.65 19.74
N ASN A 536 -13.08 -5.85 18.98
CA ASN A 536 -11.69 -5.49 19.26
C ASN A 536 -11.59 -4.00 19.50
N LEU A 537 -10.99 -3.60 20.61
CA LEU A 537 -10.77 -2.22 21.03
C LEU A 537 -9.28 -2.01 21.25
N ALA A 538 -8.72 -0.91 20.76
CA ALA A 538 -7.35 -0.49 21.04
C ALA A 538 -7.31 1.01 21.35
N ALA A 539 -6.46 1.39 22.30
CA ALA A 539 -6.11 2.79 22.58
C ALA A 539 -4.60 2.94 22.53
N PHE A 540 -4.12 4.02 21.92
CA PHE A 540 -2.69 4.23 21.68
C PHE A 540 -2.26 5.67 21.89
N TYR A 541 -0.96 5.83 22.17
CA TYR A 541 -0.23 7.09 22.19
C TYR A 541 1.12 6.90 21.48
N ASN A 542 1.43 7.75 20.50
CA ASN A 542 2.67 7.74 19.74
C ASN A 542 3.40 9.06 19.94
N ASP A 543 4.70 9.02 20.27
CA ASP A 543 5.62 10.17 20.38
C ASP A 543 6.66 10.09 19.26
N TYR A 544 6.55 10.98 18.26
CA TYR A 544 7.46 11.05 17.11
C TYR A 544 8.54 12.08 17.37
N LYS A 545 9.80 11.64 17.27
CA LYS A 545 11.00 12.45 17.41
C LYS A 545 11.75 12.49 16.09
N ASP A 546 12.40 13.63 15.81
CA ASP A 546 13.19 13.81 14.59
C ASP A 546 12.35 13.58 13.32
N LEU A 547 11.09 14.03 13.36
CA LEU A 547 10.15 13.86 12.25
C LEU A 547 10.73 14.46 10.96
N GLN A 548 10.78 13.65 9.91
CA GLN A 548 11.30 14.03 8.61
C GLN A 548 10.25 14.82 7.84
N VAL A 549 10.48 16.11 7.68
CA VAL A 549 9.59 17.03 6.97
C VAL A 549 10.35 17.83 5.93
N SER A 550 9.63 18.35 4.93
CA SER A 550 10.18 19.32 3.99
C SER A 550 9.96 20.73 4.56
N TYR A 551 11.02 21.51 4.76
CA TYR A 551 10.97 22.87 5.29
C TYR A 551 11.83 23.82 4.46
N VAL A 552 11.56 25.13 4.58
CA VAL A 552 12.38 26.16 3.97
C VAL A 552 13.52 26.51 4.92
N ASP A 553 14.76 26.22 4.47
CA ASP A 553 15.95 26.54 5.26
C ASP A 553 16.18 28.08 5.27
N PRO A 554 16.21 28.74 6.47
CA PRO A 554 16.42 30.16 6.56
C PRO A 554 17.75 30.65 5.96
N ALA A 555 18.77 29.81 5.94
CA ALA A 555 20.06 30.13 5.28
C ALA A 555 19.93 30.18 3.75
N TYR A 556 18.87 29.59 3.19
CA TYR A 556 18.65 29.45 1.75
C TYR A 556 17.19 29.71 1.37
N PRO A 557 16.71 30.96 1.48
CA PRO A 557 15.33 31.33 1.15
C PRO A 557 14.97 30.87 -0.27
N GLY A 558 13.81 30.25 -0.41
CA GLY A 558 13.32 29.72 -1.70
C GLY A 558 13.71 28.27 -2.01
N ASN A 559 14.51 27.60 -1.17
CA ASN A 559 14.76 26.17 -1.28
C ASN A 559 14.01 25.42 -0.19
N SER A 560 13.21 24.45 -0.58
CA SER A 560 12.63 23.46 0.34
C SER A 560 13.58 22.26 0.39
N VAL A 561 13.95 21.85 1.60
CA VAL A 561 14.85 20.73 1.85
C VAL A 561 14.22 19.75 2.82
N ARG A 562 14.63 18.49 2.73
CA ARG A 562 14.25 17.44 3.68
C ARG A 562 15.17 17.48 4.89
N ALA A 563 14.59 17.49 6.09
CA ALA A 563 15.37 17.44 7.34
C ALA A 563 14.53 16.94 8.52
N ASN A 564 15.20 16.67 9.64
CA ASN A 564 14.60 16.33 10.92
C ASN A 564 14.19 17.61 11.67
N ALA A 565 13.23 18.34 11.12
CA ALA A 565 12.80 19.64 11.65
C ALA A 565 11.47 19.57 12.42
N GLY A 566 10.82 18.39 12.44
CA GLY A 566 9.53 18.17 13.06
C GLY A 566 9.59 17.36 14.34
N LYS A 567 8.55 17.55 15.17
CA LYS A 567 8.16 16.70 16.30
C LYS A 567 6.65 16.61 16.29
N ALA A 568 6.09 15.45 16.60
CA ALA A 568 4.65 15.27 16.59
C ALA A 568 4.23 14.22 17.62
N HIS A 569 3.00 14.33 18.09
CA HIS A 569 2.37 13.23 18.80
C HIS A 569 1.00 12.89 18.23
N THR A 570 0.64 11.62 18.34
CA THR A 570 -0.70 11.15 17.95
C THR A 570 -1.26 10.24 19.03
N TYR A 571 -2.56 10.33 19.29
CA TYR A 571 -3.25 9.40 20.16
C TYR A 571 -4.68 9.15 19.67
N GLY A 572 -5.23 8.01 20.04
CA GLY A 572 -6.56 7.67 19.59
C GLY A 572 -7.12 6.39 20.15
N VAL A 573 -8.33 6.09 19.71
CA VAL A 573 -9.06 4.86 20.03
C VAL A 573 -9.56 4.24 18.73
N GLU A 574 -9.48 2.94 18.63
CA GLU A 574 -9.85 2.13 17.47
C GLU A 574 -10.78 1.01 17.90
N LEU A 575 -11.92 0.89 17.24
CA LEU A 575 -12.91 -0.16 17.45
C LEU A 575 -13.13 -0.89 16.14
N GLU A 576 -13.15 -2.22 16.18
CA GLU A 576 -13.57 -3.10 15.11
C GLU A 576 -14.54 -4.14 15.62
N THR A 577 -15.61 -4.37 14.88
CA THR A 577 -16.64 -5.35 15.21
C THR A 577 -17.06 -6.15 14.00
N ASP A 578 -17.21 -7.46 14.16
CA ASP A 578 -17.84 -8.37 13.23
C ASP A 578 -18.98 -9.10 13.97
N VAL A 579 -20.18 -9.11 13.41
CA VAL A 579 -21.35 -9.72 14.03
C VAL A 579 -22.10 -10.59 13.02
N ARG A 580 -22.25 -11.85 13.32
CA ARG A 580 -23.17 -12.75 12.66
C ARG A 580 -24.54 -12.66 13.33
N ALA A 581 -25.35 -11.66 12.93
CA ALA A 581 -26.61 -11.36 13.59
C ALA A 581 -27.65 -12.48 13.39
N THR A 582 -27.68 -13.09 12.21
CA THR A 582 -28.46 -14.31 11.90
C THR A 582 -27.64 -15.19 10.95
N GLU A 583 -28.15 -16.36 10.59
CA GLU A 583 -27.54 -17.22 9.56
C GLU A 583 -27.35 -16.50 8.22
N ARG A 584 -28.19 -15.50 7.92
CA ARG A 584 -28.23 -14.76 6.64
C ARG A 584 -27.70 -13.35 6.73
N LEU A 585 -27.55 -12.79 7.94
CA LEU A 585 -27.17 -11.39 8.15
C LEU A 585 -25.85 -11.28 8.90
N SER A 586 -24.86 -10.72 8.23
CA SER A 586 -23.57 -10.31 8.81
C SER A 586 -23.44 -8.79 8.81
N LEU A 587 -22.98 -8.25 9.92
CA LEU A 587 -22.74 -6.82 10.13
C LEU A 587 -21.29 -6.60 10.49
N GLN A 588 -20.67 -5.56 9.97
CA GLN A 588 -19.34 -5.13 10.35
C GLN A 588 -19.34 -3.63 10.63
N ALA A 589 -18.53 -3.22 11.59
CA ALA A 589 -18.29 -1.80 11.80
C ALA A 589 -16.86 -1.54 12.25
N SER A 590 -16.31 -0.43 11.83
CA SER A 590 -15.06 0.09 12.39
C SER A 590 -15.18 1.57 12.71
N ALA A 591 -14.51 2.01 13.77
CA ALA A 591 -14.44 3.40 14.18
C ALA A 591 -13.03 3.74 14.66
N GLY A 592 -12.48 4.81 14.15
CA GLY A 592 -11.22 5.39 14.59
C GLY A 592 -11.42 6.83 15.03
N TYR A 593 -11.03 7.13 16.27
CA TYR A 593 -10.81 8.49 16.74
C TYR A 593 -9.33 8.79 16.75
N LEU A 594 -8.93 9.92 16.20
CA LEU A 594 -7.53 10.31 16.07
C LEU A 594 -7.31 11.78 16.43
N PHE A 595 -6.40 12.03 17.35
CA PHE A 595 -5.79 13.31 17.57
C PHE A 595 -4.33 13.24 17.12
N ALA A 596 -3.93 14.09 16.17
CA ALA A 596 -2.60 14.07 15.56
C ALA A 596 -2.17 15.50 15.24
N ILE A 597 -1.10 15.99 15.88
CA ILE A 597 -0.60 17.37 15.72
C ILE A 597 0.93 17.40 15.61
N TYR A 598 1.43 18.43 14.95
CA TYR A 598 2.84 18.82 15.03
C TYR A 598 3.08 19.57 16.33
N ASP A 599 3.95 19.06 17.20
CA ASP A 599 4.44 19.78 18.37
C ASP A 599 5.41 20.90 17.96
N LYS A 600 6.19 20.60 16.90
CA LYS A 600 7.16 21.50 16.32
C LYS A 600 7.28 21.26 14.82
N TYR A 601 7.04 22.29 14.03
CA TYR A 601 7.31 22.28 12.59
C TYR A 601 7.57 23.72 12.12
N LYS A 602 8.82 24.15 12.27
CA LYS A 602 9.25 25.51 11.91
C LYS A 602 9.50 25.65 10.42
N ASN A 603 9.22 26.84 9.88
CA ASN A 603 9.43 27.21 8.48
C ASN A 603 8.76 26.25 7.47
N ALA A 604 7.61 25.69 7.81
CA ALA A 604 6.86 24.74 6.99
C ALA A 604 6.42 25.33 5.63
N GLY A 605 6.15 26.63 5.58
CA GLY A 605 5.69 27.31 4.37
C GLY A 605 6.58 28.47 3.92
N GLY A 606 7.73 28.63 4.54
CA GLY A 606 8.66 29.74 4.33
C GLY A 606 9.26 30.21 5.64
N ILE A 607 10.23 31.12 5.58
CA ILE A 607 10.90 31.65 6.78
C ILE A 607 9.85 32.33 7.67
N GLY A 608 9.76 31.85 8.92
CA GLY A 608 8.82 32.35 9.92
C GLY A 608 7.37 31.89 9.72
N VAL A 609 7.10 31.01 8.74
CA VAL A 609 5.77 30.41 8.53
C VAL A 609 5.77 28.99 9.12
N ASP A 610 5.34 28.90 10.36
CA ASP A 610 5.37 27.66 11.16
C ASP A 610 4.06 26.86 11.05
N ALA A 611 4.12 25.56 11.34
CA ALA A 611 2.96 24.69 11.46
C ALA A 611 2.85 24.05 12.87
N ASP A 612 3.45 24.67 13.89
CA ASP A 612 3.35 24.23 15.28
C ASP A 612 1.87 24.21 15.73
N GLY A 613 1.43 23.12 16.37
CA GLY A 613 0.05 22.94 16.82
C GLY A 613 -0.95 22.60 15.70
N HIS A 614 -0.54 22.60 14.44
CA HIS A 614 -1.37 22.20 13.33
C HIS A 614 -1.53 20.66 13.29
N ARG A 615 -2.64 20.22 12.70
CA ARG A 615 -2.89 18.79 12.51
C ARG A 615 -1.96 18.20 11.45
N LEU A 616 -1.60 16.92 11.63
CA LEU A 616 -0.86 16.17 10.63
C LEU A 616 -1.69 16.01 9.34
N LEU A 617 -1.00 15.81 8.23
CA LEU A 617 -1.61 15.62 6.91
C LEU A 617 -2.47 14.34 6.88
N ASN A 618 -3.54 14.37 6.12
CA ASN A 618 -4.40 13.19 5.87
C ASN A 618 -4.84 12.46 7.16
N SER A 619 -5.03 13.21 8.27
CA SER A 619 -5.39 12.68 9.59
C SER A 619 -6.81 13.12 9.99
N PRO A 620 -7.87 12.43 9.52
CA PRO A 620 -9.24 12.73 9.92
C PRO A 620 -9.41 12.47 11.41
N ARG A 621 -10.22 13.32 12.08
CA ARG A 621 -10.51 13.13 13.52
C ARG A 621 -11.35 11.89 13.78
N TRP A 622 -12.26 11.58 12.87
CA TRP A 622 -13.06 10.38 12.87
C TRP A 622 -12.99 9.71 11.51
N SER A 623 -12.73 8.42 11.53
CA SER A 623 -12.88 7.50 10.41
C SER A 623 -13.86 6.40 10.84
N LEU A 624 -14.95 6.25 10.09
CA LEU A 624 -16.00 5.29 10.38
C LEU A 624 -16.22 4.43 9.15
N SER A 625 -16.44 3.13 9.34
CA SER A 625 -16.96 2.28 8.28
C SER A 625 -18.04 1.35 8.82
N GLY A 626 -18.97 0.98 7.95
CA GLY A 626 -19.99 0.00 8.25
C GLY A 626 -20.29 -0.85 7.03
N GLY A 627 -20.52 -2.14 7.23
CA GLY A 627 -20.84 -3.09 6.18
C GLY A 627 -22.00 -3.99 6.59
N VAL A 628 -22.81 -4.35 5.61
CA VAL A 628 -23.91 -5.32 5.73
C VAL A 628 -23.78 -6.32 4.61
N THR A 629 -23.84 -7.61 4.94
CA THR A 629 -23.96 -8.69 3.97
C THR A 629 -25.24 -9.48 4.31
N TYR A 630 -26.12 -9.64 3.35
CA TYR A 630 -27.40 -10.31 3.55
C TYR A 630 -27.74 -11.29 2.43
N ASP A 631 -27.99 -12.55 2.82
CA ASP A 631 -28.45 -13.59 1.93
C ASP A 631 -30.00 -13.49 1.82
N LEU A 632 -30.50 -13.04 0.67
CA LEU A 632 -31.91 -12.73 0.47
C LEU A 632 -32.76 -14.00 0.48
N PRO A 633 -33.82 -14.06 1.28
CA PRO A 633 -34.74 -15.21 1.33
C PRO A 633 -35.76 -15.18 0.18
N ILE A 634 -35.27 -15.09 -1.06
CA ILE A 634 -36.14 -15.03 -2.25
C ILE A 634 -36.20 -16.39 -2.96
N HIS A 635 -37.36 -16.68 -3.57
CA HIS A 635 -37.58 -17.95 -4.26
C HIS A 635 -37.13 -17.87 -5.73
N VAL A 636 -35.81 -17.66 -5.92
CA VAL A 636 -35.21 -17.81 -7.25
C VAL A 636 -34.31 -19.05 -7.24
N PRO A 637 -34.11 -19.72 -8.37
CA PRO A 637 -33.12 -20.79 -8.45
C PRO A 637 -31.72 -20.24 -8.10
N GLY A 638 -31.07 -20.88 -7.12
CA GLY A 638 -29.77 -20.39 -6.59
C GLY A 638 -29.92 -19.46 -5.39
N GLU A 639 -28.87 -18.70 -5.08
CA GLU A 639 -28.80 -17.81 -3.92
C GLU A 639 -28.48 -16.39 -4.34
N VAL A 640 -29.12 -15.40 -3.71
CA VAL A 640 -28.82 -13.99 -3.95
C VAL A 640 -28.29 -13.35 -2.66
N ARG A 641 -27.09 -12.81 -2.75
CA ARG A 641 -26.41 -12.10 -1.68
C ARG A 641 -26.29 -10.62 -2.02
N VAL A 642 -26.55 -9.77 -1.04
CA VAL A 642 -26.37 -8.33 -1.15
C VAL A 642 -25.31 -7.89 -0.13
N GLY A 643 -24.27 -7.23 -0.62
CA GLY A 643 -23.25 -6.56 0.19
C GLY A 643 -23.37 -5.05 0.02
N LEU A 644 -23.33 -4.31 1.13
CA LEU A 644 -23.25 -2.85 1.12
C LEU A 644 -22.20 -2.41 2.12
N ASN A 645 -21.33 -1.47 1.75
CA ASN A 645 -20.40 -0.87 2.67
C ASN A 645 -20.41 0.66 2.52
N ALA A 646 -20.29 1.35 3.64
CA ALA A 646 -20.20 2.79 3.73
C ALA A 646 -18.96 3.19 4.52
N GLN A 647 -18.29 4.24 4.08
CA GLN A 647 -17.11 4.81 4.73
C GLN A 647 -17.34 6.30 4.91
N TYR A 648 -17.01 6.81 6.08
CA TYR A 648 -17.08 8.23 6.40
C TYR A 648 -15.79 8.68 7.06
N GLN A 649 -15.29 9.84 6.63
CA GLN A 649 -14.20 10.53 7.30
C GLN A 649 -14.54 12.01 7.49
N THR A 650 -14.14 12.55 8.64
CA THR A 650 -14.23 13.99 8.89
C THR A 650 -13.22 14.74 8.04
N LYS A 651 -13.35 16.06 7.98
CA LYS A 651 -12.40 16.91 7.26
C LYS A 651 -10.94 16.65 7.68
N THR A 652 -10.05 16.70 6.70
CA THR A 652 -8.60 16.62 6.90
C THR A 652 -7.90 17.72 6.09
N TYR A 653 -6.58 17.72 6.09
CA TYR A 653 -5.78 18.75 5.42
C TYR A 653 -4.73 18.08 4.53
N PHE A 654 -4.52 18.67 3.35
CA PHE A 654 -3.52 18.22 2.37
C PHE A 654 -2.16 18.89 2.58
N ASN A 655 -2.12 19.99 3.36
CA ASN A 655 -0.90 20.73 3.64
C ASN A 655 -0.84 21.11 5.14
N ALA A 656 0.37 21.12 5.70
CA ALA A 656 0.61 21.43 7.10
C ALA A 656 0.20 22.86 7.48
N LEU A 657 0.14 23.79 6.53
CA LEU A 657 -0.26 25.18 6.76
C LEU A 657 -1.77 25.34 6.95
N GLN A 658 -2.57 24.35 6.58
CA GLN A 658 -4.03 24.30 6.80
C GLN A 658 -4.78 25.52 6.25
N ARG A 659 -4.35 26.05 5.10
CA ARG A 659 -5.05 27.13 4.43
C ARG A 659 -6.46 26.69 4.00
N PRO A 660 -7.40 27.60 3.77
CA PRO A 660 -8.76 27.24 3.36
C PRO A 660 -8.82 26.29 2.15
N GLN A 661 -7.87 26.44 1.22
CA GLN A 661 -7.77 25.62 0.01
C GLN A 661 -7.14 24.25 0.26
N ASP A 662 -6.41 24.07 1.36
CA ASP A 662 -5.76 22.81 1.73
C ASP A 662 -6.72 21.82 2.41
N VAL A 663 -8.02 22.13 2.48
CA VAL A 663 -9.02 21.35 3.20
C VAL A 663 -9.62 20.27 2.30
N ALA A 664 -9.51 19.01 2.72
CA ALA A 664 -10.41 17.95 2.28
C ALA A 664 -11.68 18.00 3.15
N PRO A 665 -12.85 18.30 2.60
CA PRO A 665 -14.10 18.30 3.36
C PRO A 665 -14.44 16.90 3.86
N ALA A 666 -15.38 16.80 4.82
CA ALA A 666 -15.88 15.49 5.24
C ALA A 666 -16.48 14.73 4.05
N GLN A 667 -16.16 13.43 3.94
CA GLN A 667 -16.51 12.60 2.79
C GLN A 667 -17.22 11.33 3.23
N THR A 668 -18.16 10.88 2.39
CA THR A 668 -18.83 9.59 2.53
C THR A 668 -18.74 8.86 1.19
N PHE A 669 -18.28 7.62 1.22
CA PHE A 669 -18.33 6.72 0.09
C PHE A 669 -19.23 5.54 0.42
N VAL A 670 -20.05 5.14 -0.54
CA VAL A 670 -20.91 3.94 -0.44
C VAL A 670 -20.62 3.07 -1.64
N ASN A 671 -20.32 1.79 -1.37
CA ASN A 671 -20.14 0.77 -2.39
C ASN A 671 -21.10 -0.38 -2.14
N GLY A 672 -21.50 -1.09 -3.19
CA GLY A 672 -22.40 -2.21 -3.06
C GLY A 672 -22.16 -3.29 -4.09
N VAL A 673 -22.59 -4.50 -3.77
CA VAL A 673 -22.55 -5.65 -4.67
C VAL A 673 -23.79 -6.50 -4.48
N VAL A 674 -24.39 -6.93 -5.59
CA VAL A 674 -25.44 -7.96 -5.62
C VAL A 674 -24.88 -9.13 -6.38
N THR A 675 -24.78 -10.29 -5.74
CA THR A 675 -24.26 -11.52 -6.33
C THR A 675 -25.37 -12.55 -6.40
N TRP A 676 -25.62 -13.07 -7.58
CA TRP A 676 -26.45 -14.24 -7.79
C TRP A 676 -25.57 -15.47 -8.02
N GLN A 677 -25.56 -16.37 -7.05
CA GLN A 677 -24.99 -17.70 -7.17
C GLN A 677 -26.02 -18.59 -7.88
N THR A 678 -25.67 -19.09 -9.05
CA THR A 678 -26.59 -19.92 -9.81
C THR A 678 -26.84 -21.28 -9.12
N PRO A 679 -27.87 -22.06 -9.55
CA PRO A 679 -28.05 -23.44 -9.04
C PRO A 679 -26.85 -24.35 -9.27
N ASP A 680 -26.09 -24.12 -10.34
CA ASP A 680 -24.76 -24.71 -10.47
C ASP A 680 -23.73 -23.85 -9.69
N PRO A 681 -23.18 -24.33 -8.56
CA PRO A 681 -22.33 -23.52 -7.69
C PRO A 681 -21.02 -23.06 -8.36
N ARG A 682 -20.72 -23.54 -9.54
CA ARG A 682 -19.55 -23.10 -10.32
C ARG A 682 -19.74 -21.73 -10.96
N TRP A 683 -20.98 -21.28 -11.16
CA TRP A 683 -21.29 -20.03 -11.84
C TRP A 683 -21.89 -18.99 -10.91
N SER A 684 -21.40 -17.77 -10.97
CA SER A 684 -22.06 -16.63 -10.34
C SER A 684 -22.03 -15.39 -11.23
N VAL A 685 -23.02 -14.52 -11.04
CA VAL A 685 -23.12 -13.20 -11.68
C VAL A 685 -23.20 -12.16 -10.59
N ALA A 686 -22.35 -11.13 -10.67
CA ALA A 686 -22.35 -10.03 -9.72
C ALA A 686 -22.53 -8.68 -10.44
N LEU A 687 -23.39 -7.82 -9.88
CA LEU A 687 -23.46 -6.40 -10.20
C LEU A 687 -22.84 -5.63 -9.04
N SER A 688 -21.71 -4.97 -9.26
CA SER A 688 -21.05 -4.13 -8.26
C SER A 688 -21.12 -2.65 -8.66
N GLY A 689 -21.19 -1.77 -7.65
CA GLY A 689 -21.16 -0.33 -7.83
C GLY A 689 -20.23 0.31 -6.81
N ARG A 690 -19.42 1.26 -7.26
CA ARG A 690 -18.50 2.06 -6.43
C ARG A 690 -18.88 3.52 -6.48
N ASN A 691 -18.60 4.23 -5.39
CA ASN A 691 -18.98 5.64 -5.22
C ASN A 691 -20.44 5.89 -5.57
N LEU A 692 -21.37 5.09 -5.03
CA LEU A 692 -22.82 5.13 -5.37
C LEU A 692 -23.44 6.50 -5.09
N LEU A 693 -22.89 7.28 -4.16
CA LEU A 693 -23.33 8.65 -3.87
C LEU A 693 -22.77 9.68 -4.85
N ASP A 694 -21.89 9.25 -5.78
CA ASP A 694 -21.25 10.10 -6.77
C ASP A 694 -20.51 11.30 -6.13
N SER A 695 -19.79 11.03 -5.03
CA SER A 695 -19.05 12.06 -4.32
C SER A 695 -17.97 12.67 -5.20
N ASP A 696 -18.02 13.99 -5.35
CA ASP A 696 -17.13 14.82 -6.15
C ASP A 696 -16.24 15.74 -5.29
N LYS A 697 -16.02 15.37 -4.03
CA LYS A 697 -15.16 16.14 -3.12
C LYS A 697 -13.70 15.81 -3.33
N PRO A 698 -12.77 16.77 -3.23
CA PRO A 698 -11.36 16.54 -3.49
C PRO A 698 -10.74 15.52 -2.52
N VAL A 699 -9.90 14.65 -3.06
CA VAL A 699 -9.14 13.63 -2.31
C VAL A 699 -7.66 14.00 -2.16
N SER A 700 -7.19 14.97 -2.94
CA SER A 700 -5.89 15.63 -2.73
C SER A 700 -5.93 17.04 -3.32
N ALA A 701 -5.05 17.90 -2.83
CA ALA A 701 -4.84 19.23 -3.37
C ALA A 701 -3.37 19.64 -3.27
N THR A 702 -2.92 20.42 -4.22
CA THR A 702 -1.56 20.96 -4.24
C THR A 702 -1.62 22.46 -4.55
N TYR A 703 -0.75 23.21 -3.90
CA TYR A 703 -0.50 24.60 -4.17
C TYR A 703 0.92 24.78 -4.72
N THR A 704 1.03 25.38 -5.87
CA THR A 704 2.32 25.74 -6.46
C THR A 704 2.62 27.20 -6.21
N PRO A 705 3.53 27.54 -5.28
CA PRO A 705 3.82 28.93 -4.91
C PRO A 705 4.33 29.78 -6.08
N SER A 706 5.04 29.17 -7.04
CA SER A 706 5.61 29.86 -8.20
C SER A 706 4.56 30.40 -9.18
N THR A 707 3.40 29.76 -9.22
CA THR A 707 2.29 30.16 -10.12
C THR A 707 1.10 30.74 -9.36
N GLY A 708 1.03 30.52 -8.04
CA GLY A 708 -0.12 30.89 -7.23
C GLY A 708 -1.36 30.02 -7.47
N VAL A 709 -1.21 28.94 -8.24
CA VAL A 709 -2.33 28.08 -8.65
C VAL A 709 -2.57 26.97 -7.65
N TYR A 710 -3.85 26.71 -7.36
CA TYR A 710 -4.33 25.54 -6.63
C TYR A 710 -4.99 24.59 -7.60
N TYR A 711 -4.66 23.32 -7.48
CA TYR A 711 -5.31 22.25 -8.21
C TYR A 711 -5.63 21.10 -7.28
N GLN A 712 -6.62 20.32 -7.68
CA GLN A 712 -7.21 19.26 -6.88
C GLN A 712 -7.32 17.98 -7.70
N ASN A 713 -7.32 16.85 -7.00
CA ASN A 713 -7.75 15.59 -7.56
C ASN A 713 -9.05 15.15 -6.90
N PHE A 714 -9.91 14.58 -7.71
CA PHE A 714 -11.23 14.09 -7.30
C PHE A 714 -11.28 12.56 -7.31
N PRO A 715 -12.16 11.91 -6.57
CA PRO A 715 -12.36 10.47 -6.68
C PRO A 715 -12.86 10.11 -8.08
N ASP A 716 -12.73 8.84 -8.44
CA ASP A 716 -13.39 8.35 -9.64
C ASP A 716 -14.92 8.55 -9.49
N PRO A 717 -15.65 8.92 -10.54
CA PRO A 717 -17.10 9.05 -10.49
C PRO A 717 -17.76 7.71 -10.16
N ARG A 718 -19.09 7.69 -10.01
CA ARG A 718 -19.83 6.45 -9.81
C ARG A 718 -19.55 5.47 -10.96
N THR A 719 -19.05 4.28 -10.60
CA THR A 719 -18.80 3.20 -11.53
C THR A 719 -19.62 1.98 -11.17
N TRP A 720 -19.96 1.18 -12.20
CA TRP A 720 -20.58 -0.12 -12.03
C TRP A 720 -19.89 -1.16 -12.92
N LEU A 721 -19.94 -2.41 -12.48
CA LEU A 721 -19.36 -3.55 -13.19
C LEU A 721 -20.29 -4.76 -13.04
N VAL A 722 -20.62 -5.41 -14.15
CA VAL A 722 -21.26 -6.73 -14.17
C VAL A 722 -20.18 -7.77 -14.39
N THR A 723 -20.03 -8.70 -13.46
CA THR A 723 -19.00 -9.75 -13.50
C THR A 723 -19.64 -11.13 -13.62
N LEU A 724 -19.21 -11.89 -14.60
CA LEU A 724 -19.49 -13.32 -14.72
C LEU A 724 -18.27 -14.08 -14.19
N LYS A 725 -18.51 -15.01 -13.27
CA LYS A 725 -17.47 -15.85 -12.66
C LYS A 725 -17.80 -17.32 -12.86
N TYR A 726 -16.75 -18.07 -13.19
CA TYR A 726 -16.72 -19.53 -13.17
C TYR A 726 -15.61 -20.01 -12.23
N ALA A 727 -15.91 -20.97 -11.35
CA ALA A 727 -14.95 -21.55 -10.40
C ALA A 727 -15.17 -23.05 -10.26
N LEU A 728 -14.05 -23.82 -10.33
CA LEU A 728 -13.99 -25.27 -10.13
C LEU A 728 -13.30 -25.58 -8.80
#